data_b56436c4b0d3fc1e79fee4001b0918a4
#
_entry.id   b56436c4b0d3fc1e79fee4001b0918a4
#
_cell.length_a   1.000
_cell.length_b   1.000
_cell.length_c   1.000
_cell.angle_alpha   90.00
_cell.angle_beta   90.00
_cell.angle_gamma   90.00
#
_symmetry.space_group_name_H-M   'P 1'
#
loop_
_entity.id
_entity.type
_entity.pdbx_description
1 polymer ?
#
loop_
_entity_poly.entity_id
_entity_poly.type
_entity_poly.pdbx_seq_one_letter_code
_entity_poly.pdbx_strand_id
1 'polypeptide(L)'
;MMYKVIKRDGAVTDFNIAKISSAISKAFDALNKETHPTVIDLLALKVTSDFEGKIKDGLIAVEDIQDSVESVLSQAGYADVAKAYILYRKQREKVRNMKSTILDYKELVDSYVKVSDWRVKENSTVTYSVGGLILSNSGAITANYWLSEVYDEEIANAHRNGDIHLHDLSMLTGYCAGWSLKQLIQEGLGGVPGKITSSPASHLATLCNQMVNFLGIMQNEWAGAQAFSSFDTYLAPFVKADNLSYREVKKCIESFIFGVNTPSRWGTQAPFSNITLDWTVPNDLAELNAIVGGKEMPFKYKDCKKEMDMVNKAFIETMIEGDANGRGFQYPIPTYSITRDFDWSDTENNRLLFEMTAKYGTPYFSNYINSDMEPSDIRSMCCRLRLDLRELRKKSGGFFGSGESTGSIGVVTINMPRIAYLAEDEADFYRRLDKLMDISARSLSVKRTVITKLLNEGLYPYTRRYLGTFENHFSTIGLIGMNEVGLNAKWLRADMTHEKTQQFTKEVLDHMRERLSDYQEEYGDLYNLEATPAESTTYRFAKHYVAQFPDIITAAKDGGTPYYTNSSHLPVSFSEDIFEALDIQDDLQTRYTSGTVFHAFLGEKLPDWTSTASLVRKIAENYKLPYYTISPTYSVCKDHGYIAGEHFTCPECGGQTEVYSRITGYYRPVQNWNDGKAQEFKDRTVYNLGASHLKNERTVSHTAEDGKHKETPKASNGARVMLFTTKTCPNCKIAYTLLDKANIGYEKIDAEAQEDLTMKYGIRQAPTLIVTDGDGYESFVNLSNIKKFIEQC
;
A
#
# COMPACT_ATOMS: atom_id res chain seq x y z
N MET A 1 41.16 -0.76 35.04
CA MET A 1 39.68 -0.59 35.21
C MET A 1 39.01 -1.87 34.81
N MET A 2 38.07 -2.45 35.60
CA MET A 2 37.26 -3.59 35.15
C MET A 2 36.11 -3.03 34.34
N TYR A 3 36.11 -3.30 33.03
CA TYR A 3 35.01 -3.02 32.18
C TYR A 3 34.15 -4.25 32.00
N LYS A 4 32.89 -4.05 31.66
CA LYS A 4 31.90 -5.12 31.48
C LYS A 4 31.44 -5.22 30.02
N VAL A 5 31.00 -6.39 29.61
CA VAL A 5 30.56 -6.68 28.26
C VAL A 5 29.04 -6.78 28.22
N ILE A 6 28.43 -6.01 27.35
CA ILE A 6 27.02 -6.12 27.00
C ILE A 6 26.89 -7.25 25.98
N LYS A 7 26.17 -8.30 26.35
CA LYS A 7 25.85 -9.40 25.43
C LYS A 7 24.71 -8.98 24.50
N ARG A 8 24.46 -9.77 23.43
CA ARG A 8 23.39 -9.55 22.45
C ARG A 8 21.99 -9.57 23.05
N ASP A 9 21.79 -10.30 24.15
CA ASP A 9 20.53 -10.38 24.90
C ASP A 9 20.36 -9.24 25.93
N GLY A 10 21.26 -8.24 25.89
CA GLY A 10 21.27 -7.13 26.82
C GLY A 10 21.90 -7.45 28.19
N ALA A 11 22.24 -8.71 28.48
CA ALA A 11 22.87 -9.08 29.74
C ALA A 11 24.29 -8.52 29.86
N VAL A 12 24.62 -7.97 31.02
CA VAL A 12 25.94 -7.41 31.33
C VAL A 12 26.76 -8.43 32.12
N THR A 13 27.98 -8.72 31.63
CA THR A 13 28.91 -9.68 32.27
C THR A 13 30.30 -9.10 32.35
N ASP A 14 31.13 -9.61 33.28
CA ASP A 14 32.52 -9.19 33.41
C ASP A 14 33.33 -9.60 32.17
N PHE A 15 34.24 -8.71 31.77
CA PHE A 15 35.18 -8.97 30.66
C PHE A 15 36.15 -10.09 31.03
N ASN A 16 36.40 -10.99 30.06
CA ASN A 16 37.37 -12.09 30.22
C ASN A 16 38.13 -12.31 28.91
N ILE A 17 39.43 -11.94 28.91
CA ILE A 17 40.33 -12.04 27.76
C ILE A 17 40.50 -13.50 27.29
N ALA A 18 40.44 -14.48 28.17
CA ALA A 18 40.58 -15.89 27.82
C ALA A 18 39.49 -16.36 26.83
N LYS A 19 38.33 -15.68 26.77
CA LYS A 19 37.28 -15.95 25.77
C LYS A 19 37.74 -15.51 24.37
N ILE A 20 38.50 -14.42 24.27
CA ILE A 20 39.07 -13.94 23.02
C ILE A 20 40.16 -14.91 22.55
N SER A 21 41.12 -15.26 23.43
CA SER A 21 42.18 -16.25 23.14
C SER A 21 41.55 -17.58 22.66
N SER A 22 40.52 -18.09 23.35
CA SER A 22 39.84 -19.33 22.93
C SER A 22 39.13 -19.22 21.58
N ALA A 23 38.55 -18.05 21.25
CA ALA A 23 37.88 -17.86 19.98
C ALA A 23 38.87 -17.76 18.82
N ILE A 24 40.00 -17.09 19.04
CA ILE A 24 41.13 -17.02 18.08
C ILE A 24 41.72 -18.39 17.85
N SER A 25 42.02 -19.15 18.91
CA SER A 25 42.57 -20.53 18.81
C SER A 25 41.69 -21.40 17.95
N LYS A 26 40.36 -21.42 18.16
CA LYS A 26 39.42 -22.18 17.36
C LYS A 26 39.39 -21.79 15.90
N ALA A 27 39.66 -20.52 15.56
CA ALA A 27 39.76 -20.09 14.16
C ALA A 27 41.04 -20.63 13.49
N PHE A 28 42.14 -20.73 14.20
CA PHE A 28 43.38 -21.35 13.72
C PHE A 28 43.20 -22.89 13.56
N ASP A 29 42.59 -23.54 14.56
CA ASP A 29 42.28 -24.96 14.54
C ASP A 29 41.39 -25.36 13.35
N ALA A 30 40.43 -24.52 13.01
CA ALA A 30 39.49 -24.73 11.88
C ALA A 30 40.23 -24.79 10.53
N LEU A 31 41.42 -24.23 10.42
CA LEU A 31 42.28 -24.26 9.24
C LEU A 31 43.44 -25.26 9.37
N ASN A 32 43.48 -26.08 10.43
CA ASN A 32 44.61 -26.97 10.77
C ASN A 32 45.96 -26.21 10.80
N LYS A 33 45.95 -24.97 11.26
CA LYS A 33 47.16 -24.18 11.42
C LYS A 33 47.68 -24.28 12.85
N GLU A 34 48.81 -24.93 13.03
CA GLU A 34 49.50 -24.95 14.31
C GLU A 34 50.04 -23.54 14.63
N THR A 35 49.71 -23.05 15.81
CA THR A 35 50.15 -21.71 16.29
C THR A 35 50.55 -21.82 17.74
N HIS A 36 51.69 -21.20 18.08
CA HIS A 36 52.16 -21.21 19.47
C HIS A 36 51.21 -20.41 20.38
N PRO A 37 50.86 -20.90 21.58
CA PRO A 37 49.91 -20.24 22.49
C PRO A 37 50.24 -18.77 22.78
N THR A 38 51.53 -18.40 22.85
CA THR A 38 51.96 -17.02 23.05
C THR A 38 51.55 -16.09 21.92
N VAL A 39 51.44 -16.57 20.69
CA VAL A 39 50.96 -15.77 19.56
C VAL A 39 49.48 -15.46 19.71
N ILE A 40 48.70 -16.46 20.15
CA ILE A 40 47.26 -16.29 20.42
C ILE A 40 47.02 -15.28 21.53
N ASP A 41 47.80 -15.37 22.62
CA ASP A 41 47.67 -14.43 23.74
C ASP A 41 48.10 -13.01 23.32
N LEU A 42 49.15 -12.87 22.49
CA LEU A 42 49.54 -11.57 21.92
C LEU A 42 48.44 -10.97 21.02
N LEU A 43 47.80 -11.79 20.19
CA LEU A 43 46.64 -11.36 19.38
C LEU A 43 45.47 -10.92 20.24
N ALA A 44 45.14 -11.66 21.30
CA ALA A 44 44.08 -11.32 22.25
C ALA A 44 44.34 -9.98 22.97
N LEU A 45 45.60 -9.70 23.32
CA LEU A 45 46.02 -8.43 23.89
C LEU A 45 45.88 -7.28 22.88
N LYS A 46 46.29 -7.50 21.63
CA LYS A 46 46.07 -6.52 20.54
C LYS A 46 44.61 -6.21 20.29
N VAL A 47 43.74 -7.21 20.33
CA VAL A 47 42.29 -7.03 20.24
C VAL A 47 41.76 -6.17 21.39
N THR A 48 42.29 -6.39 22.61
CA THR A 48 41.89 -5.59 23.78
C THR A 48 42.30 -4.13 23.61
N SER A 49 43.50 -3.87 23.09
CA SER A 49 43.94 -2.53 22.77
C SER A 49 43.17 -1.86 21.62
N ASP A 50 42.73 -2.64 20.62
CA ASP A 50 41.98 -2.11 19.47
C ASP A 50 40.60 -1.59 19.88
N PHE A 51 39.88 -2.32 20.75
CA PHE A 51 38.55 -1.87 21.18
C PHE A 51 38.55 -0.94 22.40
N GLU A 52 39.68 -0.68 23.05
CA GLU A 52 39.73 0.18 24.23
C GLU A 52 39.12 1.56 24.02
N GLY A 53 39.34 2.15 22.84
CA GLY A 53 38.70 3.40 22.44
C GLY A 53 37.19 3.37 22.21
N LYS A 54 36.57 2.16 22.14
CA LYS A 54 35.14 1.97 21.93
C LYS A 54 34.37 1.79 23.25
N ILE A 55 35.08 1.71 24.38
CA ILE A 55 34.47 1.56 25.71
C ILE A 55 33.78 2.87 26.11
N LYS A 56 32.48 2.81 26.42
CA LYS A 56 31.70 3.93 26.92
C LYS A 56 31.15 3.58 28.30
N ASP A 57 31.35 4.46 29.27
CA ASP A 57 30.87 4.30 30.66
C ASP A 57 31.28 2.96 31.30
N GLY A 58 32.43 2.41 30.95
CA GLY A 58 32.92 1.12 31.43
C GLY A 58 32.23 -0.10 30.82
N LEU A 59 31.47 0.09 29.73
CA LEU A 59 30.74 -0.94 28.99
C LEU A 59 31.24 -1.05 27.55
N ILE A 60 31.24 -2.28 27.00
CA ILE A 60 31.54 -2.56 25.59
C ILE A 60 30.58 -3.59 25.05
N ALA A 61 30.10 -3.42 23.82
CA ALA A 61 29.27 -4.44 23.18
C ALA A 61 30.10 -5.64 22.72
N VAL A 62 29.54 -6.84 22.82
CA VAL A 62 30.21 -8.06 22.35
C VAL A 62 30.55 -8.00 20.85
N GLU A 63 29.73 -7.26 20.07
CA GLU A 63 29.93 -7.06 18.65
C GLU A 63 31.22 -6.26 18.38
N ASP A 64 31.43 -5.16 19.12
CA ASP A 64 32.64 -4.34 18.97
C ASP A 64 33.93 -5.14 19.25
N ILE A 65 33.86 -6.06 20.25
CA ILE A 65 34.96 -6.98 20.53
C ILE A 65 35.20 -7.92 19.35
N GLN A 66 34.13 -8.47 18.76
CA GLN A 66 34.25 -9.40 17.65
C GLN A 66 34.78 -8.74 16.38
N ASP A 67 34.34 -7.50 16.09
CA ASP A 67 34.85 -6.71 14.97
C ASP A 67 36.34 -6.38 15.14
N SER A 68 36.75 -6.11 16.37
CA SER A 68 38.18 -5.91 16.73
C SER A 68 39.01 -7.19 16.55
N VAL A 69 38.42 -8.39 16.83
CA VAL A 69 39.10 -9.66 16.54
C VAL A 69 39.36 -9.84 15.03
N GLU A 70 38.33 -9.54 14.21
CA GLU A 70 38.42 -9.63 12.75
C GLU A 70 39.49 -8.67 12.19
N SER A 71 39.46 -7.42 12.66
CA SER A 71 40.41 -6.36 12.28
C SER A 71 41.84 -6.74 12.62
N VAL A 72 42.10 -7.14 13.86
CA VAL A 72 43.45 -7.49 14.35
C VAL A 72 44.01 -8.72 13.66
N LEU A 73 43.20 -9.77 13.43
CA LEU A 73 43.64 -10.96 12.68
C LEU A 73 44.05 -10.60 11.24
N SER A 74 43.26 -9.73 10.58
CA SER A 74 43.56 -9.28 9.23
C SER A 74 44.82 -8.44 9.17
N GLN A 75 44.99 -7.47 10.08
CA GLN A 75 46.17 -6.61 10.16
C GLN A 75 47.43 -7.35 10.56
N ALA A 76 47.32 -8.40 11.35
CA ALA A 76 48.46 -9.24 11.75
C ALA A 76 48.91 -10.23 10.64
N GLY A 77 48.29 -10.17 9.46
CA GLY A 77 48.67 -11.03 8.32
C GLY A 77 47.95 -12.38 8.30
N TYR A 78 47.02 -12.63 9.18
CA TYR A 78 46.21 -13.87 9.25
C TYR A 78 44.83 -13.70 8.58
N ALA A 79 44.80 -13.18 7.36
CA ALA A 79 43.55 -12.89 6.63
C ALA A 79 42.67 -14.14 6.40
N ASP A 80 43.27 -15.33 6.22
CA ASP A 80 42.53 -16.59 6.11
C ASP A 80 41.92 -17.03 7.44
N VAL A 81 42.57 -16.80 8.57
CA VAL A 81 42.07 -17.06 9.92
C VAL A 81 40.95 -16.08 10.25
N ALA A 82 41.10 -14.80 9.88
CA ALA A 82 40.03 -13.81 10.00
C ALA A 82 38.78 -14.25 9.24
N LYS A 83 38.92 -14.73 8.00
CA LYS A 83 37.83 -15.28 7.19
C LYS A 83 37.17 -16.51 7.84
N ALA A 84 37.97 -17.44 8.39
CA ALA A 84 37.47 -18.59 9.13
C ALA A 84 36.68 -18.15 10.38
N TYR A 85 37.15 -17.14 11.10
CA TYR A 85 36.49 -16.57 12.25
C TYR A 85 35.14 -15.95 11.90
N ILE A 86 35.07 -15.16 10.80
CA ILE A 86 33.82 -14.59 10.27
C ILE A 86 32.81 -15.69 9.91
N LEU A 87 33.25 -16.71 9.20
CA LEU A 87 32.41 -17.84 8.81
C LEU A 87 31.88 -18.60 10.03
N TYR A 88 32.73 -18.84 11.03
CA TYR A 88 32.34 -19.46 12.29
C TYR A 88 31.32 -18.60 13.06
N ARG A 89 31.52 -17.28 13.11
CA ARG A 89 30.60 -16.32 13.72
C ARG A 89 29.23 -16.39 13.06
N LYS A 90 29.16 -16.33 11.73
CA LYS A 90 27.93 -16.48 10.94
C LYS A 90 27.24 -17.84 11.17
N GLN A 91 28.01 -18.92 11.20
CA GLN A 91 27.46 -20.26 11.43
C GLN A 91 26.89 -20.40 12.87
N ARG A 92 27.55 -19.83 13.86
CA ARG A 92 27.05 -19.80 15.24
C ARG A 92 25.80 -18.93 15.39
N GLU A 93 25.73 -17.85 14.66
CA GLU A 93 24.56 -17.00 14.59
C GLU A 93 23.38 -17.77 13.93
N LYS A 94 23.63 -18.43 12.83
CA LYS A 94 22.63 -19.29 12.18
C LYS A 94 22.11 -20.40 13.10
N VAL A 95 22.99 -21.08 13.84
CA VAL A 95 22.62 -22.10 14.85
C VAL A 95 21.83 -21.52 16.01
N ARG A 96 22.16 -20.31 16.49
CA ARG A 96 21.38 -19.65 17.55
C ARG A 96 20.00 -19.25 17.05
N ASN A 97 19.91 -18.67 15.85
CA ASN A 97 18.67 -18.31 15.20
C ASN A 97 17.79 -19.54 14.98
N MET A 98 18.34 -20.67 14.58
CA MET A 98 17.63 -21.95 14.52
C MET A 98 17.16 -22.44 15.89
N LYS A 99 17.98 -22.31 16.95
CA LYS A 99 17.59 -22.70 18.32
C LYS A 99 16.51 -21.76 18.87
N SER A 100 16.60 -20.45 18.63
CA SER A 100 15.54 -19.50 19.00
C SER A 100 14.26 -19.81 18.24
N THR A 101 14.33 -20.12 16.95
CA THR A 101 13.17 -20.49 16.13
C THR A 101 12.46 -21.75 16.67
N ILE A 102 13.20 -22.75 17.11
CA ILE A 102 12.62 -23.98 17.69
C ILE A 102 12.00 -23.72 19.08
N LEU A 103 12.61 -22.87 19.90
CA LEU A 103 12.04 -22.46 21.20
C LEU A 103 10.81 -21.58 21.03
N ASP A 104 10.86 -20.64 20.10
CA ASP A 104 9.77 -19.73 19.75
C ASP A 104 8.58 -20.46 19.12
N TYR A 105 8.80 -21.62 18.46
CA TYR A 105 7.71 -22.39 17.87
C TYR A 105 6.69 -22.90 18.91
N LYS A 106 7.14 -23.39 20.06
CA LYS A 106 6.24 -23.79 21.14
C LYS A 106 5.46 -22.60 21.68
N GLU A 107 6.15 -21.49 21.90
CA GLU A 107 5.53 -20.26 22.38
C GLU A 107 4.53 -19.71 21.34
N LEU A 108 4.86 -19.79 20.04
CA LEU A 108 3.98 -19.38 18.95
C LEU A 108 2.67 -20.19 18.92
N VAL A 109 2.78 -21.53 19.02
CA VAL A 109 1.60 -22.42 19.08
C VAL A 109 0.79 -22.16 20.35
N ASP A 110 1.45 -22.09 21.50
CA ASP A 110 0.80 -21.85 22.79
C ASP A 110 0.11 -20.48 22.83
N SER A 111 0.72 -19.44 22.27
CA SER A 111 0.14 -18.09 22.23
C SER A 111 -1.11 -18.03 21.33
N TYR A 112 -1.11 -18.74 20.20
CA TYR A 112 -2.28 -18.86 19.36
C TYR A 112 -3.41 -19.63 20.08
N VAL A 113 -3.10 -20.80 20.64
CA VAL A 113 -4.09 -21.66 21.32
C VAL A 113 -4.69 -20.95 22.55
N LYS A 114 -3.90 -20.18 23.28
CA LYS A 114 -4.35 -19.41 24.46
C LYS A 114 -5.00 -18.08 24.09
N VAL A 115 -5.04 -17.71 22.81
CA VAL A 115 -5.53 -16.40 22.32
C VAL A 115 -4.84 -15.22 23.04
N SER A 116 -3.60 -15.41 23.47
CA SER A 116 -2.85 -14.41 24.24
C SER A 116 -2.10 -13.42 23.36
N ASP A 117 -1.87 -13.75 22.09
CA ASP A 117 -1.21 -12.88 21.13
C ASP A 117 -2.24 -12.00 20.41
N TRP A 118 -2.06 -10.67 20.45
CA TRP A 118 -2.92 -9.70 19.77
C TRP A 118 -2.96 -9.94 18.24
N ARG A 119 -1.90 -10.50 17.65
CA ARG A 119 -1.83 -10.85 16.23
C ARG A 119 -2.85 -11.90 15.81
N VAL A 120 -3.33 -12.73 16.75
CA VAL A 120 -4.41 -13.70 16.49
C VAL A 120 -5.73 -13.00 16.17
N LYS A 121 -5.94 -11.80 16.74
CA LYS A 121 -7.11 -10.94 16.48
C LYS A 121 -6.89 -9.98 15.30
N GLU A 122 -5.63 -9.78 14.88
CA GLU A 122 -5.27 -8.80 13.86
C GLU A 122 -5.87 -9.13 12.49
N ASN A 123 -5.93 -10.41 12.13
CA ASN A 123 -6.36 -10.87 10.83
C ASN A 123 -7.87 -11.21 10.83
N SER A 124 -8.69 -10.24 10.44
CA SER A 124 -10.15 -10.33 10.51
C SER A 124 -10.78 -11.39 9.63
N THR A 125 -10.08 -11.78 8.57
CA THR A 125 -10.58 -12.74 7.59
C THR A 125 -10.29 -14.18 8.01
N VAL A 126 -9.45 -14.40 9.03
CA VAL A 126 -9.08 -15.71 9.57
C VAL A 126 -9.70 -15.89 10.95
N THR A 127 -10.65 -16.81 11.08
CA THR A 127 -11.25 -17.16 12.36
C THR A 127 -10.30 -18.01 13.21
N TYR A 128 -10.45 -17.94 14.54
CA TYR A 128 -9.76 -18.87 15.45
C TYR A 128 -10.15 -20.31 15.12
N SER A 129 -9.22 -21.06 14.54
CA SER A 129 -9.47 -22.38 13.98
C SER A 129 -8.17 -23.15 13.76
N VAL A 130 -8.28 -24.45 13.48
CA VAL A 130 -7.11 -25.28 13.08
C VAL A 130 -6.45 -24.72 11.82
N GLY A 131 -7.22 -24.29 10.83
CA GLY A 131 -6.68 -23.66 9.62
C GLY A 131 -5.95 -22.34 9.93
N GLY A 132 -6.49 -21.50 10.83
CA GLY A 132 -5.84 -20.30 11.29
C GLY A 132 -4.52 -20.59 12.04
N LEU A 133 -4.46 -21.64 12.85
CA LEU A 133 -3.22 -22.09 13.47
C LEU A 133 -2.15 -22.49 12.43
N ILE A 134 -2.55 -23.24 11.40
CA ILE A 134 -1.64 -23.65 10.31
C ILE A 134 -1.08 -22.43 9.58
N LEU A 135 -1.94 -21.48 9.23
CA LEU A 135 -1.54 -20.24 8.56
C LEU A 135 -0.61 -19.39 9.43
N SER A 136 -0.91 -19.25 10.73
CA SER A 136 -0.06 -18.53 11.67
C SER A 136 1.33 -19.13 11.77
N ASN A 137 1.42 -20.45 11.95
CA ASN A 137 2.69 -21.14 12.06
C ASN A 137 3.50 -21.08 10.76
N SER A 138 2.87 -21.36 9.63
CA SER A 138 3.50 -21.25 8.31
C SER A 138 3.98 -19.82 8.03
N GLY A 139 3.17 -18.83 8.38
CA GLY A 139 3.50 -17.41 8.22
C GLY A 139 4.72 -16.99 9.03
N ALA A 140 4.82 -17.42 10.26
CA ALA A 140 5.98 -17.11 11.12
C ALA A 140 7.29 -17.72 10.57
N ILE A 141 7.23 -18.94 10.07
CA ILE A 141 8.39 -19.60 9.45
C ILE A 141 8.82 -18.85 8.18
N THR A 142 7.85 -18.47 7.35
CA THR A 142 8.10 -17.74 6.09
C THR A 142 8.67 -16.35 6.37
N ALA A 143 8.13 -15.63 7.37
CA ALA A 143 8.65 -14.32 7.76
C ALA A 143 10.12 -14.42 8.25
N ASN A 144 10.43 -15.45 9.03
CA ASN A 144 11.81 -15.68 9.45
C ASN A 144 12.73 -15.99 8.26
N TYR A 145 12.26 -16.77 7.28
CA TYR A 145 13.03 -17.05 6.05
C TYR A 145 13.34 -15.76 5.27
N TRP A 146 12.36 -14.87 5.10
CA TRP A 146 12.58 -13.57 4.48
C TRP A 146 13.69 -12.77 5.18
N LEU A 147 13.60 -12.68 6.52
CA LEU A 147 14.46 -11.83 7.34
C LEU A 147 15.85 -12.43 7.64
N SER A 148 16.06 -13.73 7.42
CA SER A 148 17.34 -14.39 7.71
C SER A 148 18.08 -14.92 6.49
N GLU A 149 17.36 -15.26 5.42
CA GLU A 149 17.96 -15.92 4.24
C GLU A 149 17.84 -15.09 2.95
N VAL A 150 16.83 -14.22 2.85
CA VAL A 150 16.55 -13.45 1.63
C VAL A 150 17.08 -12.03 1.72
N TYR A 151 16.68 -11.30 2.77
CA TYR A 151 17.11 -9.92 2.97
C TYR A 151 18.48 -9.86 3.62
N ASP A 152 19.27 -8.86 3.25
CA ASP A 152 20.50 -8.54 3.97
C ASP A 152 20.21 -8.05 5.40
N GLU A 153 21.27 -8.00 6.20
CA GLU A 153 21.18 -7.65 7.63
C GLU A 153 20.66 -6.23 7.85
N GLU A 154 21.00 -5.26 6.98
CA GLU A 154 20.54 -3.89 7.10
C GLU A 154 19.03 -3.77 6.89
N ILE A 155 18.49 -4.42 5.86
CA ILE A 155 17.05 -4.47 5.60
C ILE A 155 16.31 -5.18 6.74
N ALA A 156 16.83 -6.35 7.17
CA ALA A 156 16.20 -7.12 8.22
C ALA A 156 16.21 -6.37 9.56
N ASN A 157 17.30 -5.69 9.90
CA ASN A 157 17.41 -4.90 11.13
C ASN A 157 16.52 -3.64 11.07
N ALA A 158 16.44 -2.95 9.94
CA ALA A 158 15.52 -1.83 9.78
C ALA A 158 14.06 -2.24 10.05
N HIS A 159 13.65 -3.45 9.60
CA HIS A 159 12.33 -4.00 9.93
C HIS A 159 12.20 -4.37 11.40
N ARG A 160 13.18 -5.09 11.98
CA ARG A 160 13.14 -5.54 13.38
C ARG A 160 13.13 -4.37 14.36
N ASN A 161 13.93 -3.35 14.08
CA ASN A 161 14.02 -2.13 14.88
C ASN A 161 12.82 -1.18 14.71
N GLY A 162 11.94 -1.45 13.75
CA GLY A 162 10.78 -0.62 13.47
C GLY A 162 11.10 0.70 12.76
N ASP A 163 12.23 0.80 12.06
CA ASP A 163 12.52 1.91 11.15
C ASP A 163 11.59 1.87 9.94
N ILE A 164 11.37 0.64 9.44
CA ILE A 164 10.44 0.32 8.37
C ILE A 164 9.57 -0.88 8.73
N HIS A 165 8.47 -1.05 8.02
CA HIS A 165 7.67 -2.28 8.05
C HIS A 165 7.61 -2.89 6.65
N LEU A 166 8.21 -4.07 6.53
CA LEU A 166 8.05 -4.93 5.34
C LEU A 166 6.72 -5.67 5.50
N HIS A 167 5.78 -5.44 4.59
CA HIS A 167 4.48 -6.08 4.63
C HIS A 167 4.52 -7.51 4.08
N ASP A 168 3.56 -8.34 4.49
CA ASP A 168 3.27 -9.68 3.96
C ASP A 168 4.42 -10.67 4.02
N LEU A 169 5.27 -10.57 5.02
CA LEU A 169 6.35 -11.53 5.25
C LEU A 169 5.86 -12.96 5.52
N SER A 170 4.58 -13.12 5.88
CA SER A 170 3.96 -14.43 6.11
C SER A 170 3.80 -15.27 4.84
N MET A 171 3.96 -14.69 3.66
CA MET A 171 3.86 -15.39 2.38
C MET A 171 5.04 -15.07 1.46
N LEU A 172 5.48 -16.07 0.70
CA LEU A 172 6.57 -15.94 -0.28
C LEU A 172 5.98 -15.58 -1.65
N THR A 173 5.33 -14.41 -1.74
CA THR A 173 4.59 -13.98 -2.95
C THR A 173 4.42 -12.47 -3.03
N GLY A 174 3.73 -12.01 -4.09
CA GLY A 174 3.34 -10.60 -4.28
C GLY A 174 2.24 -10.15 -3.33
N TYR A 175 2.04 -8.82 -3.26
CA TYR A 175 1.07 -8.21 -2.35
C TYR A 175 -0.36 -8.36 -2.91
N CYS A 176 -0.72 -7.60 -3.93
CA CYS A 176 -2.07 -7.62 -4.49
C CYS A 176 -2.08 -7.47 -6.01
N ALA A 177 -3.15 -7.94 -6.64
CA ALA A 177 -3.28 -7.93 -8.08
C ALA A 177 -4.70 -7.59 -8.56
N GLY A 178 -4.77 -6.82 -9.65
CA GLY A 178 -5.94 -6.71 -10.49
C GLY A 178 -5.85 -7.72 -11.63
N TRP A 179 -6.98 -8.26 -11.99
CA TRP A 179 -7.11 -9.30 -13.01
C TRP A 179 -8.01 -8.86 -14.14
N SER A 180 -7.67 -9.23 -15.35
CA SER A 180 -8.51 -8.96 -16.50
C SER A 180 -9.76 -9.88 -16.49
N LEU A 181 -10.91 -9.29 -16.18
CA LEU A 181 -12.19 -9.98 -16.32
C LEU A 181 -12.48 -10.32 -17.79
N LYS A 182 -12.04 -9.47 -18.72
CA LYS A 182 -12.11 -9.72 -20.15
C LYS A 182 -11.36 -10.99 -20.54
N GLN A 183 -10.14 -11.21 -20.01
CA GLN A 183 -9.37 -12.42 -20.27
C GLN A 183 -10.08 -13.67 -19.74
N LEU A 184 -10.64 -13.62 -18.53
CA LEU A 184 -11.42 -14.73 -17.98
C LEU A 184 -12.65 -15.05 -18.85
N ILE A 185 -13.36 -14.03 -19.37
CA ILE A 185 -14.50 -14.19 -20.27
C ILE A 185 -14.09 -14.80 -21.62
N GLN A 186 -12.93 -14.42 -22.14
CA GLN A 186 -12.42 -14.89 -23.44
C GLN A 186 -11.87 -16.31 -23.38
N GLU A 187 -11.15 -16.66 -22.30
CA GLU A 187 -10.35 -17.87 -22.22
C GLU A 187 -10.90 -18.93 -21.26
N GLY A 188 -11.82 -18.53 -20.38
CA GLY A 188 -12.34 -19.40 -19.31
C GLY A 188 -11.38 -19.55 -18.13
N LEU A 189 -11.70 -20.44 -17.21
CA LEU A 189 -10.90 -20.70 -16.00
C LEU A 189 -10.10 -21.99 -16.16
N GLY A 190 -8.75 -21.89 -16.25
CA GLY A 190 -7.85 -23.04 -16.34
C GLY A 190 -6.64 -22.78 -17.21
N GLY A 191 -6.24 -23.79 -17.99
CA GLY A 191 -5.00 -23.75 -18.79
C GLY A 191 -3.73 -23.99 -17.98
N VAL A 192 -3.86 -24.44 -16.74
CA VAL A 192 -2.75 -24.87 -15.88
C VAL A 192 -2.55 -26.37 -16.01
N PRO A 193 -1.35 -26.88 -16.37
CA PRO A 193 -1.10 -28.31 -16.53
C PRO A 193 -1.50 -29.14 -15.30
N GLY A 194 -2.23 -30.22 -15.51
CA GLY A 194 -2.68 -31.13 -14.46
C GLY A 194 -3.84 -30.60 -13.59
N LYS A 195 -4.44 -29.47 -13.96
CA LYS A 195 -5.62 -28.88 -13.29
C LYS A 195 -6.84 -28.92 -14.22
N ILE A 196 -8.03 -28.91 -13.61
CA ILE A 196 -9.28 -28.82 -14.35
C ILE A 196 -9.35 -27.49 -15.11
N THR A 197 -9.81 -27.54 -16.36
CA THR A 197 -10.03 -26.38 -17.22
C THR A 197 -11.50 -26.25 -17.54
N SER A 198 -12.04 -25.06 -17.35
CA SER A 198 -13.41 -24.67 -17.70
C SER A 198 -13.38 -23.76 -18.93
N SER A 199 -14.16 -24.09 -19.95
CA SER A 199 -14.30 -23.25 -21.15
C SER A 199 -14.85 -21.87 -20.83
N PRO A 200 -14.73 -20.89 -21.76
CA PRO A 200 -15.37 -19.59 -21.62
C PRO A 200 -16.84 -19.70 -21.25
N ALA A 201 -17.28 -18.94 -20.26
CA ALA A 201 -18.65 -18.95 -19.79
C ALA A 201 -19.60 -18.39 -20.86
N SER A 202 -20.65 -19.14 -21.21
CA SER A 202 -21.71 -18.68 -22.13
C SER A 202 -22.89 -18.05 -21.39
N HIS A 203 -23.00 -18.26 -20.08
CA HIS A 203 -24.13 -17.81 -19.25
C HIS A 203 -23.65 -17.06 -18.01
N LEU A 204 -24.44 -16.09 -17.54
CA LEU A 204 -24.11 -15.25 -16.36
C LEU A 204 -23.80 -16.09 -15.12
N ALA A 205 -24.61 -17.11 -14.83
CA ALA A 205 -24.42 -18.00 -13.67
C ALA A 205 -23.06 -18.72 -13.72
N THR A 206 -22.64 -19.17 -14.90
CA THR A 206 -21.35 -19.83 -15.10
C THR A 206 -20.20 -18.85 -14.89
N LEU A 207 -20.32 -17.63 -15.42
CA LEU A 207 -19.31 -16.59 -15.23
C LEU A 207 -19.17 -16.24 -13.75
N CYS A 208 -20.28 -16.04 -13.02
CA CYS A 208 -20.26 -15.77 -11.59
C CYS A 208 -19.54 -16.88 -10.81
N ASN A 209 -19.78 -18.13 -11.15
CA ASN A 209 -19.10 -19.27 -10.54
C ASN A 209 -17.59 -19.29 -10.89
N GLN A 210 -17.22 -19.02 -12.14
CA GLN A 210 -15.82 -18.93 -12.54
C GLN A 210 -15.09 -17.81 -11.80
N MET A 211 -15.71 -16.63 -11.60
CA MET A 211 -15.15 -15.52 -10.85
C MET A 211 -14.91 -15.89 -9.37
N VAL A 212 -15.87 -16.52 -8.70
CA VAL A 212 -15.72 -17.00 -7.32
C VAL A 212 -14.53 -17.94 -7.19
N ASN A 213 -14.46 -18.95 -8.07
CA ASN A 213 -13.37 -19.92 -8.05
C ASN A 213 -12.02 -19.28 -8.39
N PHE A 214 -11.98 -18.36 -9.36
CA PHE A 214 -10.77 -17.62 -9.72
C PHE A 214 -10.22 -16.86 -8.52
N LEU A 215 -11.06 -16.05 -7.84
CA LEU A 215 -10.65 -15.28 -6.67
C LEU A 215 -10.20 -16.18 -5.53
N GLY A 216 -10.90 -17.30 -5.30
CA GLY A 216 -10.53 -18.33 -4.33
C GLY A 216 -9.17 -18.99 -4.61
N ILE A 217 -8.86 -19.23 -5.88
CA ILE A 217 -7.55 -19.77 -6.29
C ILE A 217 -6.45 -18.72 -6.11
N MET A 218 -6.67 -17.50 -6.58
CA MET A 218 -5.65 -16.45 -6.58
C MET A 218 -5.23 -16.03 -5.18
N GLN A 219 -6.12 -16.07 -4.19
CA GLN A 219 -5.72 -15.79 -2.81
C GLN A 219 -4.74 -16.81 -2.21
N ASN A 220 -4.53 -17.97 -2.86
CA ASN A 220 -3.48 -18.91 -2.45
C ASN A 220 -2.12 -18.55 -3.05
N GLU A 221 -2.09 -17.75 -4.11
CA GLU A 221 -0.87 -17.31 -4.78
C GLU A 221 -0.51 -15.85 -4.46
N TRP A 222 -1.38 -15.09 -3.77
CA TRP A 222 -1.19 -13.67 -3.44
C TRP A 222 -1.53 -13.39 -1.98
N ALA A 223 -0.81 -12.47 -1.37
CA ALA A 223 -0.97 -12.16 0.06
C ALA A 223 -2.19 -11.26 0.35
N GLY A 224 -2.47 -10.30 -0.54
CA GLY A 224 -3.50 -9.29 -0.35
C GLY A 224 -4.69 -9.43 -1.29
N ALA A 225 -5.34 -8.31 -1.57
CA ALA A 225 -6.59 -8.27 -2.31
C ALA A 225 -6.45 -8.63 -3.78
N GLN A 226 -7.54 -9.18 -4.32
CA GLN A 226 -7.73 -9.52 -5.72
C GLN A 226 -8.87 -8.68 -6.29
N ALA A 227 -8.71 -8.07 -7.46
CA ALA A 227 -9.70 -7.16 -8.01
C ALA A 227 -10.09 -7.49 -9.45
N PHE A 228 -11.38 -7.29 -9.76
CA PHE A 228 -11.88 -7.18 -11.12
C PHE A 228 -12.39 -5.77 -11.39
N SER A 229 -11.98 -5.21 -12.53
CA SER A 229 -12.44 -3.90 -13.00
C SER A 229 -13.64 -4.03 -13.93
N SER A 230 -14.44 -2.94 -14.04
CA SER A 230 -15.58 -2.84 -14.99
C SER A 230 -16.58 -4.00 -14.86
N PHE A 231 -16.87 -4.40 -13.62
CA PHE A 231 -17.68 -5.56 -13.32
C PHE A 231 -19.07 -5.49 -13.97
N ASP A 232 -19.77 -4.37 -13.81
CA ASP A 232 -21.10 -4.16 -14.38
C ASP A 232 -21.09 -4.07 -15.91
N THR A 233 -20.06 -3.43 -16.50
CA THR A 233 -19.87 -3.34 -17.95
C THR A 233 -19.65 -4.71 -18.59
N TYR A 234 -18.82 -5.56 -17.98
CA TYR A 234 -18.51 -6.89 -18.54
C TYR A 234 -19.58 -7.95 -18.29
N LEU A 235 -20.40 -7.82 -17.25
CA LEU A 235 -21.47 -8.76 -16.97
C LEU A 235 -22.75 -8.48 -17.77
N ALA A 236 -23.04 -7.22 -18.10
CA ALA A 236 -24.24 -6.79 -18.81
C ALA A 236 -24.47 -7.54 -20.15
N PRO A 237 -23.47 -7.82 -21.00
CA PRO A 237 -23.64 -8.59 -22.22
C PRO A 237 -24.23 -9.99 -22.02
N PHE A 238 -23.94 -10.66 -20.91
CA PHE A 238 -24.49 -11.99 -20.61
C PHE A 238 -25.98 -11.93 -20.30
N VAL A 239 -26.41 -10.88 -19.61
CA VAL A 239 -27.83 -10.62 -19.33
C VAL A 239 -28.57 -10.39 -20.64
N LYS A 240 -27.99 -9.60 -21.55
CA LYS A 240 -28.57 -9.30 -22.87
C LYS A 240 -28.62 -10.54 -23.77
N ALA A 241 -27.53 -11.30 -23.87
CA ALA A 241 -27.43 -12.46 -24.74
C ALA A 241 -28.45 -13.54 -24.39
N ASP A 242 -28.70 -13.80 -23.11
CA ASP A 242 -29.66 -14.77 -22.61
C ASP A 242 -31.07 -14.18 -22.36
N ASN A 243 -31.23 -12.85 -22.59
CA ASN A 243 -32.48 -12.12 -22.29
C ASN A 243 -33.02 -12.44 -20.89
N LEU A 244 -32.15 -12.38 -19.89
CA LEU A 244 -32.48 -12.75 -18.50
C LEU A 244 -33.46 -11.76 -17.88
N SER A 245 -34.41 -12.31 -17.12
CA SER A 245 -35.25 -11.51 -16.23
C SER A 245 -34.46 -10.98 -15.02
N TYR A 246 -34.94 -9.90 -14.43
CA TYR A 246 -34.28 -9.33 -13.21
C TYR A 246 -34.12 -10.40 -12.10
N ARG A 247 -35.11 -11.26 -11.90
CA ARG A 247 -35.07 -12.34 -10.89
C ARG A 247 -33.91 -13.31 -11.14
N GLU A 248 -33.64 -13.63 -12.39
CA GLU A 248 -32.53 -14.52 -12.77
C GLU A 248 -31.17 -13.83 -12.57
N VAL A 249 -31.05 -12.56 -12.96
CA VAL A 249 -29.88 -11.75 -12.71
C VAL A 249 -29.59 -11.68 -11.21
N LYS A 250 -30.59 -11.35 -10.38
CA LYS A 250 -30.45 -11.26 -8.93
C LYS A 250 -29.94 -12.56 -8.33
N LYS A 251 -30.46 -13.72 -8.72
CA LYS A 251 -29.99 -15.04 -8.26
C LYS A 251 -28.51 -15.28 -8.59
N CYS A 252 -28.07 -14.89 -9.79
CA CYS A 252 -26.67 -15.05 -10.17
C CYS A 252 -25.73 -14.16 -9.33
N ILE A 253 -26.12 -12.90 -9.12
CA ILE A 253 -25.34 -11.94 -8.32
C ILE A 253 -25.35 -12.32 -6.84
N GLU A 254 -26.48 -12.75 -6.27
CA GLU A 254 -26.53 -13.31 -4.90
C GLU A 254 -25.56 -14.48 -4.74
N SER A 255 -25.57 -15.43 -5.68
CA SER A 255 -24.67 -16.58 -5.65
C SER A 255 -23.20 -16.15 -5.69
N PHE A 256 -22.85 -15.12 -6.46
CA PHE A 256 -21.52 -14.55 -6.50
C PHE A 256 -21.12 -13.92 -5.14
N ILE A 257 -21.99 -13.06 -4.58
CA ILE A 257 -21.72 -12.37 -3.31
C ILE A 257 -21.56 -13.38 -2.17
N PHE A 258 -22.47 -14.35 -2.03
CA PHE A 258 -22.33 -15.41 -1.02
C PHE A 258 -21.06 -16.24 -1.24
N GLY A 259 -20.74 -16.55 -2.50
CA GLY A 259 -19.55 -17.31 -2.86
C GLY A 259 -18.25 -16.64 -2.42
N VAL A 260 -18.09 -15.33 -2.64
CA VAL A 260 -16.88 -14.59 -2.23
C VAL A 260 -16.83 -14.25 -0.72
N ASN A 261 -17.91 -14.44 0.01
CA ASN A 261 -17.94 -14.31 1.47
C ASN A 261 -17.81 -15.68 2.20
N THR A 262 -17.79 -16.78 1.44
CA THR A 262 -17.58 -18.11 2.01
C THR A 262 -16.09 -18.38 2.16
N PRO A 263 -15.60 -18.82 3.35
CA PRO A 263 -14.22 -19.17 3.56
C PRO A 263 -13.74 -20.26 2.59
N SER A 264 -12.65 -19.99 1.84
CA SER A 264 -12.12 -20.90 0.81
C SER A 264 -10.72 -21.40 1.10
N ARG A 265 -9.84 -20.58 1.67
CA ARG A 265 -8.49 -20.99 2.05
C ARG A 265 -8.51 -21.76 3.37
N TRP A 266 -8.26 -23.08 3.30
CA TRP A 266 -8.29 -23.96 4.49
C TRP A 266 -9.60 -23.87 5.29
N GLY A 267 -10.67 -23.38 4.66
CA GLY A 267 -11.94 -23.14 5.33
C GLY A 267 -11.94 -22.01 6.35
N THR A 268 -10.98 -21.10 6.31
CA THR A 268 -10.79 -20.07 7.35
C THR A 268 -10.82 -18.62 6.84
N GLN A 269 -10.60 -18.41 5.54
CA GLN A 269 -10.52 -17.07 4.95
C GLN A 269 -11.37 -16.97 3.70
N ALA A 270 -12.24 -15.97 3.64
CA ALA A 270 -12.91 -15.56 2.41
C ALA A 270 -11.93 -14.82 1.49
N PRO A 271 -12.10 -14.88 0.15
CA PRO A 271 -11.30 -14.11 -0.78
C PRO A 271 -11.42 -12.61 -0.52
N PHE A 272 -10.30 -11.97 -0.19
CA PHE A 272 -10.25 -10.51 -0.08
C PHE A 272 -10.37 -9.93 -1.48
N SER A 273 -11.58 -9.53 -1.86
CA SER A 273 -11.93 -9.18 -3.22
C SER A 273 -12.50 -7.78 -3.36
N ASN A 274 -12.16 -7.13 -4.48
CA ASN A 274 -12.67 -5.82 -4.88
C ASN A 274 -13.29 -5.91 -6.28
N ILE A 275 -14.29 -5.08 -6.53
CA ILE A 275 -14.81 -4.83 -7.88
C ILE A 275 -14.91 -3.33 -8.13
N THR A 276 -14.66 -2.91 -9.35
CA THR A 276 -15.05 -1.57 -9.80
C THR A 276 -16.30 -1.63 -10.65
N LEU A 277 -17.18 -0.69 -10.43
CA LEU A 277 -18.45 -0.52 -11.14
C LEU A 277 -18.39 0.82 -11.87
N ASP A 278 -18.51 0.77 -13.17
CA ASP A 278 -18.35 1.93 -14.03
C ASP A 278 -19.55 2.87 -13.95
N TRP A 279 -20.76 2.36 -13.70
CA TRP A 279 -22.03 3.07 -13.70
C TRP A 279 -22.45 3.62 -15.06
N THR A 280 -21.50 4.20 -15.77
CA THR A 280 -21.60 4.60 -17.17
C THR A 280 -20.55 3.82 -17.97
N VAL A 281 -20.90 3.29 -19.12
CA VAL A 281 -19.96 2.51 -19.94
C VAL A 281 -18.77 3.38 -20.35
N PRO A 282 -17.51 2.98 -20.02
CA PRO A 282 -16.33 3.77 -20.34
C PRO A 282 -16.14 3.96 -21.85
N ASN A 283 -15.68 5.15 -22.25
CA ASN A 283 -15.56 5.54 -23.66
C ASN A 283 -14.69 4.58 -24.49
N ASP A 284 -13.64 4.02 -23.91
CA ASP A 284 -12.74 3.07 -24.57
C ASP A 284 -13.35 1.68 -24.75
N LEU A 285 -14.39 1.31 -24.00
CA LEU A 285 -15.15 0.06 -24.14
C LEU A 285 -16.43 0.25 -24.97
N ALA A 286 -17.02 1.44 -24.94
CA ALA A 286 -18.36 1.72 -25.45
C ALA A 286 -18.55 1.25 -26.88
N GLU A 287 -17.58 1.51 -27.76
CA GLU A 287 -17.66 1.18 -29.20
C GLU A 287 -17.14 -0.21 -29.55
N LEU A 288 -16.61 -0.96 -28.59
CA LEU A 288 -16.16 -2.34 -28.81
C LEU A 288 -17.34 -3.31 -28.84
N ASN A 289 -17.23 -4.36 -29.65
CA ASN A 289 -18.17 -5.48 -29.62
C ASN A 289 -18.09 -6.18 -28.27
N ALA A 290 -19.26 -6.48 -27.69
CA ALA A 290 -19.34 -7.22 -26.44
C ALA A 290 -18.88 -8.67 -26.64
N ILE A 291 -18.36 -9.29 -25.59
CA ILE A 291 -17.82 -10.66 -25.62
C ILE A 291 -18.63 -11.54 -24.69
N VAL A 292 -19.16 -12.65 -25.21
CA VAL A 292 -19.87 -13.70 -24.47
C VAL A 292 -19.42 -15.07 -24.98
N GLY A 293 -19.10 -16.00 -24.09
CA GLY A 293 -18.66 -17.34 -24.48
C GLY A 293 -17.34 -17.35 -25.28
N GLY A 294 -16.47 -16.35 -25.07
CA GLY A 294 -15.22 -16.19 -25.81
C GLY A 294 -15.40 -15.67 -27.25
N LYS A 295 -16.60 -15.21 -27.61
CA LYS A 295 -16.94 -14.75 -28.97
C LYS A 295 -17.48 -13.33 -28.94
N GLU A 296 -17.14 -12.55 -29.96
CA GLU A 296 -17.73 -11.23 -30.18
C GLU A 296 -19.22 -11.35 -30.52
N MET A 297 -20.03 -10.50 -29.91
CA MET A 297 -21.46 -10.40 -30.12
C MET A 297 -21.78 -9.33 -31.19
N PRO A 298 -22.95 -9.40 -31.84
CA PRO A 298 -23.36 -8.41 -32.85
C PRO A 298 -23.80 -7.06 -32.25
N PHE A 299 -23.60 -6.84 -30.95
CA PHE A 299 -23.90 -5.61 -30.24
C PHE A 299 -22.69 -5.15 -29.42
N LYS A 300 -22.65 -3.86 -29.11
CA LYS A 300 -21.55 -3.21 -28.40
C LYS A 300 -21.83 -3.11 -26.90
N TYR A 301 -20.78 -2.82 -26.10
CA TYR A 301 -20.96 -2.62 -24.66
C TYR A 301 -21.91 -1.47 -24.35
N LYS A 302 -21.88 -0.36 -25.09
CA LYS A 302 -22.84 0.75 -24.91
C LYS A 302 -24.30 0.36 -25.10
N ASP A 303 -24.59 -0.68 -25.88
CA ASP A 303 -25.94 -1.18 -26.14
C ASP A 303 -26.51 -2.00 -25.00
N CYS A 304 -25.73 -2.20 -23.91
CA CYS A 304 -26.08 -3.03 -22.76
C CYS A 304 -26.41 -2.21 -21.49
N LYS A 305 -26.70 -0.90 -21.61
CA LYS A 305 -26.93 -0.03 -20.44
C LYS A 305 -28.09 -0.51 -19.56
N LYS A 306 -29.19 -0.97 -20.14
CA LYS A 306 -30.33 -1.50 -19.39
C LYS A 306 -29.94 -2.74 -18.56
N GLU A 307 -29.17 -3.63 -19.15
CA GLU A 307 -28.68 -4.85 -18.50
C GLU A 307 -27.64 -4.54 -17.43
N MET A 308 -26.79 -3.54 -17.66
CA MET A 308 -25.85 -3.00 -16.68
C MET A 308 -26.59 -2.46 -15.44
N ASP A 309 -27.70 -1.74 -15.65
CA ASP A 309 -28.56 -1.25 -14.57
C ASP A 309 -29.20 -2.40 -13.77
N MET A 310 -29.56 -3.51 -14.44
CA MET A 310 -30.08 -4.71 -13.75
C MET A 310 -29.00 -5.37 -12.88
N VAL A 311 -27.75 -5.44 -13.35
CA VAL A 311 -26.63 -5.98 -12.59
C VAL A 311 -26.35 -5.10 -11.36
N ASN A 312 -26.27 -3.79 -11.55
CA ASN A 312 -26.07 -2.84 -10.44
C ASN A 312 -27.19 -2.92 -9.40
N LYS A 313 -28.45 -2.94 -9.85
CA LYS A 313 -29.61 -3.09 -8.95
C LYS A 313 -29.52 -4.38 -8.13
N ALA A 314 -29.26 -5.51 -8.79
CA ALA A 314 -29.15 -6.80 -8.13
C ALA A 314 -28.01 -6.83 -7.09
N PHE A 315 -26.87 -6.27 -7.44
CA PHE A 315 -25.73 -6.17 -6.54
C PHE A 315 -26.07 -5.33 -5.31
N ILE A 316 -26.60 -4.13 -5.50
CA ILE A 316 -26.87 -3.19 -4.42
C ILE A 316 -27.98 -3.72 -3.50
N GLU A 317 -29.07 -4.26 -4.04
CA GLU A 317 -30.15 -4.85 -3.23
C GLU A 317 -29.61 -5.98 -2.34
N THR A 318 -28.81 -6.89 -2.90
CA THR A 318 -28.22 -7.98 -2.14
C THR A 318 -27.32 -7.46 -1.02
N MET A 319 -26.52 -6.43 -1.30
CA MET A 319 -25.66 -5.81 -0.29
C MET A 319 -26.45 -5.09 0.83
N ILE A 320 -27.60 -4.50 0.50
CA ILE A 320 -28.52 -3.86 1.49
C ILE A 320 -29.23 -4.91 2.35
N GLU A 321 -29.66 -6.02 1.74
CA GLU A 321 -30.34 -7.12 2.45
C GLU A 321 -29.42 -7.74 3.50
N GLY A 322 -28.13 -7.89 3.19
CA GLY A 322 -27.16 -8.56 4.06
C GLY A 322 -27.35 -10.08 4.13
N ASP A 323 -26.73 -10.72 5.10
CA ASP A 323 -26.88 -12.14 5.35
C ASP A 323 -28.19 -12.46 6.13
N ALA A 324 -28.47 -13.73 6.36
CA ALA A 324 -29.64 -14.18 7.09
C ALA A 324 -29.76 -13.64 8.54
N ASN A 325 -28.70 -13.08 9.09
CA ASN A 325 -28.67 -12.47 10.43
C ASN A 325 -28.65 -10.92 10.36
N GLY A 326 -28.76 -10.33 9.18
CA GLY A 326 -28.69 -8.87 8.99
C GLY A 326 -27.29 -8.29 9.04
N ARG A 327 -26.22 -9.11 8.92
CA ARG A 327 -24.86 -8.65 8.76
C ARG A 327 -24.64 -8.16 7.33
N GLY A 328 -23.99 -7.01 7.18
CA GLY A 328 -23.50 -6.56 5.89
C GLY A 328 -22.40 -7.50 5.35
N PHE A 329 -22.36 -7.71 4.04
CA PHE A 329 -21.30 -8.45 3.38
C PHE A 329 -19.99 -7.66 3.41
N GLN A 330 -18.88 -8.35 3.66
CA GLN A 330 -17.55 -7.75 3.65
C GLN A 330 -16.97 -7.64 2.23
N TYR A 331 -17.31 -8.58 1.36
CA TYR A 331 -16.81 -8.74 0.00
C TYR A 331 -17.92 -8.93 -1.03
N PRO A 332 -17.64 -8.57 -2.30
CA PRO A 332 -16.51 -7.78 -2.75
C PRO A 332 -16.66 -6.33 -2.28
N ILE A 333 -15.53 -5.65 -2.04
CA ILE A 333 -15.55 -4.22 -1.76
C ILE A 333 -15.87 -3.48 -3.06
N PRO A 334 -17.00 -2.75 -3.18
CA PRO A 334 -17.36 -2.06 -4.40
C PRO A 334 -16.77 -0.67 -4.46
N THR A 335 -16.24 -0.30 -5.62
CA THR A 335 -15.83 1.07 -5.94
C THR A 335 -16.65 1.58 -7.11
N TYR A 336 -17.34 2.70 -6.93
CA TYR A 336 -18.11 3.37 -7.97
C TYR A 336 -17.34 4.52 -8.57
N SER A 337 -17.33 4.60 -9.90
CA SER A 337 -16.72 5.71 -10.64
C SER A 337 -17.67 6.90 -10.68
N ILE A 338 -17.26 8.02 -10.11
CA ILE A 338 -18.00 9.29 -10.19
C ILE A 338 -17.36 10.13 -11.29
N THR A 339 -17.98 10.11 -12.46
CA THR A 339 -17.54 10.80 -13.68
C THR A 339 -18.34 12.09 -13.90
N ARG A 340 -17.90 12.93 -14.83
CA ARG A 340 -18.60 14.19 -15.16
C ARG A 340 -20.00 13.97 -15.71
N ASP A 341 -20.24 12.82 -16.32
CA ASP A 341 -21.54 12.39 -16.86
C ASP A 341 -22.34 11.50 -15.92
N PHE A 342 -21.95 11.42 -14.62
CA PHE A 342 -22.71 10.70 -13.62
C PHE A 342 -24.12 11.30 -13.47
N ASP A 343 -25.14 10.49 -13.68
CA ASP A 343 -26.54 10.90 -13.56
C ASP A 343 -26.95 10.98 -12.07
N TRP A 344 -27.10 12.19 -11.57
CA TRP A 344 -27.54 12.48 -10.20
C TRP A 344 -29.05 12.56 -10.05
N SER A 345 -29.82 12.24 -11.10
CA SER A 345 -31.27 12.29 -11.08
C SER A 345 -31.89 11.23 -10.16
N ASP A 346 -33.17 11.39 -9.86
CA ASP A 346 -33.94 10.47 -9.00
C ASP A 346 -34.28 9.20 -9.75
N THR A 347 -33.30 8.28 -9.90
CA THR A 347 -33.47 6.94 -10.45
C THR A 347 -33.54 5.88 -9.34
N GLU A 348 -34.14 4.72 -9.63
CA GLU A 348 -34.19 3.62 -8.68
C GLU A 348 -32.77 3.17 -8.24
N ASN A 349 -31.84 3.07 -9.17
CA ASN A 349 -30.47 2.67 -8.87
C ASN A 349 -29.72 3.72 -8.02
N ASN A 350 -29.94 5.00 -8.25
CA ASN A 350 -29.35 6.05 -7.41
C ASN A 350 -29.90 5.99 -5.98
N ARG A 351 -31.22 5.83 -5.82
CA ARG A 351 -31.82 5.64 -4.49
C ARG A 351 -31.18 4.47 -3.76
N LEU A 352 -31.04 3.32 -4.42
CA LEU A 352 -30.44 2.11 -3.86
C LEU A 352 -28.96 2.31 -3.51
N LEU A 353 -28.14 2.92 -4.42
CA LEU A 353 -26.73 3.16 -4.18
C LEU A 353 -26.52 4.02 -2.93
N PHE A 354 -27.26 5.12 -2.82
CA PHE A 354 -27.09 6.03 -1.69
C PHE A 354 -27.77 5.52 -0.41
N GLU A 355 -28.80 4.66 -0.50
CA GLU A 355 -29.32 3.93 0.65
C GLU A 355 -28.32 2.90 1.19
N MET A 356 -27.66 2.14 0.32
CA MET A 356 -26.56 1.22 0.71
C MET A 356 -25.43 2.00 1.39
N THR A 357 -25.08 3.15 0.84
CA THR A 357 -24.04 4.01 1.40
C THR A 357 -24.43 4.54 2.77
N ALA A 358 -25.69 4.99 2.93
CA ALA A 358 -26.22 5.50 4.19
C ALA A 358 -26.26 4.43 5.28
N LYS A 359 -26.65 3.20 4.92
CA LYS A 359 -26.89 2.10 5.87
C LYS A 359 -25.59 1.44 6.34
N TYR A 360 -24.77 1.00 5.39
CA TYR A 360 -23.59 0.18 5.66
C TYR A 360 -22.27 0.89 5.33
N GLY A 361 -22.28 1.97 4.55
CA GLY A 361 -21.07 2.65 4.11
C GLY A 361 -20.14 1.78 3.26
N THR A 362 -20.67 0.74 2.63
CA THR A 362 -19.87 -0.25 1.90
C THR A 362 -19.08 0.35 0.74
N PRO A 363 -19.69 1.24 -0.12
CA PRO A 363 -19.03 1.74 -1.31
C PRO A 363 -17.87 2.68 -1.03
N TYR A 364 -16.87 2.59 -1.91
CA TYR A 364 -15.92 3.65 -2.17
C TYR A 364 -16.33 4.42 -3.43
N PHE A 365 -15.94 5.68 -3.48
CA PHE A 365 -16.16 6.55 -4.64
C PHE A 365 -14.82 7.00 -5.21
N SER A 366 -14.60 6.70 -6.48
CA SER A 366 -13.46 7.17 -7.25
C SER A 366 -13.85 8.45 -7.99
N ASN A 367 -13.18 9.56 -7.66
CA ASN A 367 -13.52 10.88 -8.17
C ASN A 367 -12.79 11.18 -9.48
N TYR A 368 -13.53 11.35 -10.56
CA TYR A 368 -13.03 11.76 -11.87
C TYR A 368 -13.54 13.14 -12.31
N ILE A 369 -14.36 13.84 -11.48
CA ILE A 369 -14.91 15.15 -11.82
C ILE A 369 -13.83 16.22 -11.85
N ASN A 370 -13.04 16.32 -10.77
CA ASN A 370 -11.94 17.28 -10.63
C ASN A 370 -10.56 16.64 -10.76
N SER A 371 -10.49 15.51 -11.42
CA SER A 371 -9.26 14.76 -11.66
C SER A 371 -8.72 15.04 -13.05
N ASP A 372 -7.39 15.04 -13.18
CA ASP A 372 -6.69 15.03 -14.46
C ASP A 372 -6.66 13.62 -15.12
N MET A 373 -7.35 12.63 -14.51
CA MET A 373 -7.37 11.22 -14.92
C MET A 373 -8.77 10.83 -15.37
N GLU A 374 -8.82 9.98 -16.40
CA GLU A 374 -10.05 9.37 -16.90
C GLU A 374 -10.22 7.95 -16.35
N PRO A 375 -11.44 7.40 -16.29
CA PRO A 375 -11.68 6.02 -15.87
C PRO A 375 -10.85 4.97 -16.63
N SER A 376 -10.53 5.24 -17.91
CA SER A 376 -9.65 4.39 -18.72
C SER A 376 -8.20 4.36 -18.26
N ASP A 377 -7.74 5.38 -17.53
CA ASP A 377 -6.37 5.45 -16.99
C ASP A 377 -6.19 4.58 -15.74
N ILE A 378 -7.30 4.10 -15.14
CA ILE A 378 -7.30 3.40 -13.86
C ILE A 378 -8.29 2.26 -13.95
N ARG A 379 -7.83 1.06 -14.28
CA ARG A 379 -8.71 -0.10 -14.38
C ARG A 379 -8.47 -1.17 -13.34
N SER A 380 -7.34 -1.12 -12.69
CA SER A 380 -6.98 -2.12 -11.71
C SER A 380 -6.98 -1.48 -10.34
N MET A 381 -7.99 -1.77 -9.55
CA MET A 381 -8.10 -1.24 -8.19
C MET A 381 -8.11 -2.40 -7.21
N CYS A 382 -6.97 -2.57 -6.57
CA CYS A 382 -6.83 -3.43 -5.42
C CYS A 382 -6.91 -2.55 -4.19
N CYS A 383 -7.82 -2.85 -3.26
CA CYS A 383 -7.85 -2.33 -1.90
C CYS A 383 -7.36 -0.88 -1.72
N ARG A 384 -7.91 0.11 -2.45
CA ARG A 384 -7.47 1.52 -2.50
C ARG A 384 -6.23 1.78 -3.36
N LEU A 385 -5.69 0.78 -4.01
CA LEU A 385 -4.58 0.96 -4.93
C LEU A 385 -5.11 1.51 -6.26
N ARG A 386 -5.25 2.84 -6.35
CA ARG A 386 -5.47 3.54 -7.58
C ARG A 386 -4.14 3.61 -8.32
N LEU A 387 -3.94 2.76 -9.30
CA LEU A 387 -2.72 2.72 -10.08
C LEU A 387 -2.83 3.61 -11.31
N ASP A 388 -1.91 4.55 -11.44
CA ASP A 388 -1.79 5.36 -12.64
C ASP A 388 -1.18 4.54 -13.78
N LEU A 389 -2.01 4.09 -14.71
CA LEU A 389 -1.60 3.27 -15.84
C LEU A 389 -0.85 4.04 -16.94
N ARG A 390 -0.77 5.36 -16.83
CA ARG A 390 -0.08 6.19 -17.81
C ARG A 390 1.41 5.89 -17.89
N GLU A 391 2.03 5.57 -16.76
CA GLU A 391 3.43 5.10 -16.72
C GLU A 391 3.59 3.73 -17.41
N LEU A 392 2.60 2.84 -17.27
CA LEU A 392 2.58 1.57 -17.98
C LEU A 392 2.47 1.73 -19.49
N ARG A 393 1.60 2.62 -19.97
CA ARG A 393 1.43 2.89 -21.40
C ARG A 393 2.70 3.43 -22.04
N LYS A 394 3.50 4.23 -21.33
CA LYS A 394 4.80 4.72 -21.80
C LYS A 394 5.84 3.61 -21.98
N LYS A 395 5.90 2.64 -21.05
CA LYS A 395 6.83 1.51 -21.14
C LYS A 395 6.51 0.54 -22.28
N SER A 396 5.24 0.35 -22.59
CA SER A 396 4.78 -0.69 -23.51
C SER A 396 4.63 -0.26 -24.97
N GLY A 397 4.96 0.99 -25.33
CA GLY A 397 4.94 1.45 -26.72
C GLY A 397 3.57 1.30 -27.42
N GLY A 398 2.48 1.51 -26.69
CA GLY A 398 1.12 1.39 -27.24
C GLY A 398 0.57 -0.04 -27.22
N PHE A 399 0.96 -0.86 -26.29
CA PHE A 399 0.59 -2.26 -26.20
C PHE A 399 -0.91 -2.50 -25.99
N PHE A 400 -1.47 -3.43 -26.75
CA PHE A 400 -2.80 -4.00 -26.66
C PHE A 400 -2.96 -4.97 -25.45
N GLY A 401 -2.35 -4.68 -24.34
CA GLY A 401 -2.58 -5.36 -23.07
C GLY A 401 -3.44 -4.46 -22.21
N SER A 402 -4.62 -4.94 -21.82
CA SER A 402 -5.51 -4.21 -20.93
C SER A 402 -4.71 -3.77 -19.71
N GLY A 403 -4.73 -2.47 -19.37
CA GLY A 403 -4.23 -1.97 -18.08
C GLY A 403 -4.90 -2.60 -16.86
N GLU A 404 -5.64 -3.68 -17.07
CA GLU A 404 -6.36 -4.47 -16.09
C GLU A 404 -5.46 -5.42 -15.29
N SER A 405 -4.31 -5.85 -15.85
CA SER A 405 -3.40 -6.82 -15.23
C SER A 405 -2.21 -6.14 -14.57
N THR A 406 -2.45 -5.41 -13.48
CA THR A 406 -1.44 -4.71 -12.71
C THR A 406 -1.70 -4.86 -11.20
N GLY A 407 -0.77 -4.42 -10.36
CA GLY A 407 -0.90 -4.51 -8.91
C GLY A 407 0.36 -4.05 -8.19
N SER A 408 0.62 -4.59 -7.02
CA SER A 408 1.84 -4.33 -6.25
C SER A 408 2.55 -5.63 -5.89
N ILE A 409 3.86 -5.67 -6.11
CA ILE A 409 4.68 -6.83 -5.71
C ILE A 409 4.98 -6.85 -4.21
N GLY A 410 4.90 -5.69 -3.56
CA GLY A 410 5.18 -5.54 -2.14
C GLY A 410 5.05 -4.11 -1.68
N VAL A 411 4.81 -3.96 -0.39
CA VAL A 411 4.67 -2.67 0.28
C VAL A 411 5.70 -2.57 1.40
N VAL A 412 6.31 -1.40 1.53
CA VAL A 412 7.17 -1.03 2.66
C VAL A 412 6.68 0.27 3.25
N THR A 413 6.42 0.29 4.55
CA THR A 413 5.97 1.50 5.25
C THR A 413 7.09 2.06 6.11
N ILE A 414 7.38 3.37 5.97
CA ILE A 414 8.42 4.09 6.72
C ILE A 414 7.81 4.68 7.99
N ASN A 415 8.54 4.56 9.10
CA ASN A 415 8.19 5.15 10.40
C ASN A 415 8.66 6.60 10.48
N MET A 416 7.81 7.53 10.05
CA MET A 416 8.13 8.96 10.01
C MET A 416 8.29 9.60 11.40
N PRO A 417 7.45 9.28 12.42
CA PRO A 417 7.61 9.83 13.78
C PRO A 417 8.98 9.56 14.38
N ARG A 418 9.54 8.37 14.17
CA ARG A 418 10.88 8.05 14.64
C ARG A 418 11.93 8.92 13.99
N ILE A 419 11.85 9.14 12.69
CA ILE A 419 12.79 10.00 11.97
C ILE A 419 12.76 11.40 12.60
N ALA A 420 11.56 11.96 12.79
CA ALA A 420 11.37 13.27 13.37
C ALA A 420 11.89 13.39 14.82
N TYR A 421 11.67 12.37 15.63
CA TYR A 421 12.13 12.32 17.01
C TYR A 421 13.66 12.32 17.10
N LEU A 422 14.33 11.55 16.25
CA LEU A 422 15.79 11.41 16.23
C LEU A 422 16.51 12.54 15.49
N ALA A 423 15.84 13.25 14.60
CA ALA A 423 16.45 14.30 13.81
C ALA A 423 16.76 15.55 14.65
N GLU A 424 17.91 16.13 14.41
CA GLU A 424 18.33 17.37 15.07
C GLU A 424 17.67 18.59 14.41
N ASP A 425 17.55 18.57 13.09
CA ASP A 425 16.96 19.59 12.25
C ASP A 425 16.32 18.99 10.99
N GLU A 426 15.80 19.82 10.12
CA GLU A 426 15.15 19.44 8.88
C GLU A 426 16.10 18.72 7.90
N ALA A 427 17.35 19.18 7.79
CA ALA A 427 18.35 18.55 6.92
C ALA A 427 18.69 17.13 7.40
N ASP A 428 18.82 16.92 8.72
CA ASP A 428 19.01 15.59 9.30
C ASP A 428 17.80 14.70 9.08
N PHE A 429 16.58 15.25 9.11
CA PHE A 429 15.35 14.51 8.80
C PHE A 429 15.39 13.94 7.37
N TYR A 430 15.68 14.77 6.36
CA TYR A 430 15.74 14.32 4.98
C TYR A 430 16.86 13.30 4.74
N ARG A 431 18.04 13.50 5.33
CA ARG A 431 19.15 12.53 5.25
C ARG A 431 18.75 11.14 5.79
N ARG A 432 18.02 11.11 6.92
CA ARG A 432 17.52 9.85 7.51
C ARG A 432 16.42 9.25 6.67
N LEU A 433 15.52 10.06 6.14
CA LEU A 433 14.44 9.63 5.25
C LEU A 433 15.02 8.99 3.98
N ASP A 434 15.97 9.63 3.32
CA ASP A 434 16.63 9.13 2.12
C ASP A 434 17.27 7.77 2.36
N LYS A 435 17.99 7.62 3.49
CA LYS A 435 18.56 6.32 3.87
C LYS A 435 17.49 5.23 3.98
N LEU A 436 16.35 5.50 4.61
CA LEU A 436 15.28 4.51 4.76
C LEU A 436 14.53 4.26 3.45
N MET A 437 14.44 5.25 2.57
CA MET A 437 13.91 5.07 1.23
C MET A 437 14.82 4.18 0.38
N ASP A 438 16.15 4.36 0.44
CA ASP A 438 17.10 3.49 -0.26
C ASP A 438 17.02 2.04 0.22
N ILE A 439 16.93 1.82 1.54
CA ILE A 439 16.73 0.48 2.12
C ILE A 439 15.40 -0.12 1.64
N SER A 440 14.33 0.68 1.62
CA SER A 440 13.00 0.24 1.19
C SER A 440 12.99 -0.12 -0.29
N ALA A 441 13.57 0.70 -1.16
CA ALA A 441 13.66 0.45 -2.59
C ALA A 441 14.47 -0.83 -2.89
N ARG A 442 15.63 -0.98 -2.23
CA ARG A 442 16.45 -2.19 -2.34
C ARG A 442 15.72 -3.45 -1.87
N SER A 443 14.97 -3.38 -0.78
CA SER A 443 14.19 -4.50 -0.27
C SER A 443 13.12 -4.96 -1.28
N LEU A 444 12.46 -4.02 -1.95
CA LEU A 444 11.45 -4.30 -2.98
C LEU A 444 12.08 -4.89 -4.25
N SER A 445 13.26 -4.41 -4.65
CA SER A 445 14.02 -4.99 -5.77
C SER A 445 14.44 -6.44 -5.48
N VAL A 446 14.91 -6.72 -4.26
CA VAL A 446 15.22 -8.09 -3.80
C VAL A 446 13.96 -8.96 -3.82
N LYS A 447 12.83 -8.47 -3.28
CA LYS A 447 11.55 -9.19 -3.29
C LYS A 447 11.13 -9.52 -4.72
N ARG A 448 11.16 -8.54 -5.62
CA ARG A 448 10.83 -8.71 -7.05
C ARG A 448 11.67 -9.80 -7.70
N THR A 449 12.97 -9.79 -7.48
CA THR A 449 13.90 -10.79 -8.01
C THR A 449 13.52 -12.20 -7.54
N VAL A 450 13.27 -12.37 -6.24
CA VAL A 450 12.91 -13.67 -5.66
C VAL A 450 11.58 -14.18 -6.20
N ILE A 451 10.53 -13.37 -6.17
CA ILE A 451 9.21 -13.83 -6.63
C ILE A 451 9.16 -14.05 -8.15
N THR A 452 9.92 -13.28 -8.93
CA THR A 452 10.04 -13.50 -10.39
C THR A 452 10.74 -14.84 -10.68
N LYS A 453 11.80 -15.16 -9.94
CA LYS A 453 12.44 -16.48 -10.03
C LYS A 453 11.45 -17.60 -9.73
N LEU A 454 10.69 -17.48 -8.64
CA LEU A 454 9.70 -18.49 -8.23
C LEU A 454 8.52 -18.60 -9.22
N LEU A 455 8.11 -17.50 -9.86
CA LEU A 455 7.14 -17.52 -10.95
C LEU A 455 7.64 -18.36 -12.13
N ASN A 456 8.89 -18.14 -12.53
CA ASN A 456 9.53 -18.90 -13.63
C ASN A 456 9.71 -20.37 -13.29
N GLU A 457 9.98 -20.70 -12.05
CA GLU A 457 10.08 -22.08 -11.53
C GLU A 457 8.69 -22.74 -11.37
N GLY A 458 7.59 -21.99 -11.50
CA GLY A 458 6.21 -22.52 -11.50
C GLY A 458 5.56 -22.62 -10.12
N LEU A 459 6.08 -21.91 -9.11
CA LEU A 459 5.47 -21.88 -7.77
C LEU A 459 4.09 -21.22 -7.77
N TYR A 460 3.82 -20.31 -8.73
CA TYR A 460 2.55 -19.62 -8.90
C TYR A 460 1.93 -19.99 -10.26
N PRO A 461 1.33 -21.18 -10.40
CA PRO A 461 0.92 -21.70 -11.70
C PRO A 461 -0.21 -20.89 -12.36
N TYR A 462 -1.16 -20.37 -11.58
CA TYR A 462 -2.26 -19.57 -12.11
C TYR A 462 -1.80 -18.12 -12.38
N THR A 463 -0.99 -17.51 -11.52
CA THR A 463 -0.36 -16.22 -11.78
C THR A 463 0.48 -16.26 -13.06
N ARG A 464 1.28 -17.31 -13.23
CA ARG A 464 2.04 -17.52 -14.48
C ARG A 464 1.14 -17.61 -15.71
N ARG A 465 -0.03 -18.26 -15.58
CA ARG A 465 -0.99 -18.40 -16.67
C ARG A 465 -1.68 -17.08 -17.05
N TYR A 466 -2.09 -16.28 -16.05
CA TYR A 466 -2.93 -15.10 -16.29
C TYR A 466 -2.14 -13.78 -16.32
N LEU A 467 -1.01 -13.66 -15.65
CA LEU A 467 -0.14 -12.50 -15.71
C LEU A 467 1.11 -12.69 -16.58
N GLY A 468 1.70 -13.88 -16.53
CA GLY A 468 2.95 -14.18 -17.21
C GLY A 468 4.19 -13.57 -16.58
N THR A 469 4.17 -12.27 -16.25
CA THR A 469 5.29 -11.52 -15.65
C THR A 469 4.81 -10.56 -14.56
N PHE A 470 5.74 -10.01 -13.76
CA PHE A 470 5.48 -8.94 -12.79
C PHE A 470 5.91 -7.55 -13.28
N GLU A 471 6.25 -7.39 -14.56
CA GLU A 471 6.78 -6.13 -15.11
C GLU A 471 5.80 -4.96 -14.96
N ASN A 472 4.50 -5.24 -14.98
CA ASN A 472 3.45 -4.24 -14.82
C ASN A 472 3.02 -4.03 -13.35
N HIS A 473 3.75 -4.60 -12.39
CA HIS A 473 3.42 -4.45 -10.97
C HIS A 473 4.35 -3.45 -10.30
N PHE A 474 3.79 -2.65 -9.42
CA PHE A 474 4.51 -1.60 -8.71
C PHE A 474 5.26 -2.14 -7.49
N SER A 475 6.39 -1.52 -7.19
CA SER A 475 7.09 -1.56 -5.92
C SER A 475 6.58 -0.38 -5.09
N THR A 476 5.91 -0.64 -3.97
CA THR A 476 5.17 0.38 -3.23
C THR A 476 5.90 0.80 -1.97
N ILE A 477 6.17 2.10 -1.83
CA ILE A 477 6.68 2.71 -0.60
C ILE A 477 5.59 3.58 0.00
N GLY A 478 5.34 3.43 1.29
CA GLY A 478 4.38 4.21 2.03
C GLY A 478 4.95 4.78 3.33
N LEU A 479 4.13 5.55 4.03
CA LEU A 479 4.53 6.22 5.27
C LEU A 479 3.38 6.26 6.26
N ILE A 480 3.71 6.44 7.54
CA ILE A 480 2.73 6.71 8.60
C ILE A 480 3.20 7.82 9.53
N GLY A 481 2.26 8.47 10.21
CA GLY A 481 2.52 9.32 11.37
C GLY A 481 3.00 10.73 11.04
N MET A 482 2.61 11.33 9.91
CA MET A 482 3.01 12.72 9.62
C MET A 482 2.43 13.72 10.63
N ASN A 483 1.29 13.42 11.24
CA ASN A 483 0.78 14.18 12.37
C ASN A 483 1.79 14.19 13.54
N GLU A 484 2.30 13.01 13.92
CA GLU A 484 3.26 12.86 15.00
C GLU A 484 4.66 13.33 14.61
N VAL A 485 4.98 13.42 13.31
CA VAL A 485 6.18 14.15 12.84
C VAL A 485 6.12 15.61 13.29
N GLY A 486 4.99 16.28 13.06
CA GLY A 486 4.81 17.67 13.49
C GLY A 486 5.01 17.85 14.98
N LEU A 487 4.51 16.92 15.79
CA LEU A 487 4.61 16.97 17.25
C LEU A 487 6.05 16.68 17.77
N ASN A 488 6.75 15.72 17.16
CA ASN A 488 8.07 15.28 17.61
C ASN A 488 9.23 16.10 17.02
N ALA A 489 9.09 16.67 15.83
CA ALA A 489 10.13 17.47 15.18
C ALA A 489 10.42 18.74 15.97
N LYS A 490 11.70 18.94 16.33
CA LYS A 490 12.16 20.06 17.18
C LYS A 490 11.86 21.41 16.55
N TRP A 491 11.83 21.51 15.23
CA TRP A 491 11.59 22.72 14.44
C TRP A 491 10.13 22.99 14.12
N LEU A 492 9.23 22.01 14.33
CA LEU A 492 7.79 22.16 14.08
C LEU A 492 6.98 22.36 15.37
N ARG A 493 6.96 21.37 16.24
CA ARG A 493 6.23 21.38 17.51
C ARG A 493 4.75 21.73 17.36
N ALA A 494 4.12 21.27 16.28
CA ALA A 494 2.72 21.47 15.95
C ALA A 494 2.17 20.26 15.22
N ASP A 495 0.92 19.92 15.45
CA ASP A 495 0.25 18.80 14.78
C ASP A 495 -0.18 19.14 13.34
N MET A 496 -0.84 18.21 12.65
CA MET A 496 -1.29 18.36 11.26
C MET A 496 -2.37 19.45 11.06
N THR A 497 -2.97 19.96 12.12
CA THR A 497 -3.94 21.07 12.03
C THR A 497 -3.28 22.42 11.74
N HIS A 498 -1.97 22.54 11.95
CA HIS A 498 -1.19 23.73 11.73
C HIS A 498 -0.60 23.80 10.31
N GLU A 499 -0.74 24.95 9.67
CA GLU A 499 -0.25 25.22 8.30
C GLU A 499 1.22 24.86 8.12
N LYS A 500 2.08 25.16 9.11
CA LYS A 500 3.50 24.83 9.08
C LYS A 500 3.77 23.32 8.92
N THR A 501 3.05 22.49 9.65
CA THR A 501 3.16 21.02 9.56
C THR A 501 2.56 20.51 8.25
N GLN A 502 1.48 21.08 7.78
CA GLN A 502 0.88 20.77 6.49
C GLN A 502 1.87 21.07 5.35
N GLN A 503 2.51 22.26 5.39
CA GLN A 503 3.49 22.64 4.38
C GLN A 503 4.70 21.71 4.37
N PHE A 504 5.27 21.40 5.54
CA PHE A 504 6.36 20.46 5.67
C PHE A 504 5.96 19.06 5.16
N THR A 505 4.74 18.61 5.46
CA THR A 505 4.24 17.33 4.95
C THR A 505 4.15 17.31 3.42
N LYS A 506 3.72 18.40 2.79
CA LYS A 506 3.68 18.52 1.33
C LYS A 506 5.09 18.41 0.73
N GLU A 507 6.05 19.07 1.32
CA GLU A 507 7.46 19.04 0.89
C GLU A 507 8.05 17.64 1.03
N VAL A 508 7.76 16.94 2.13
CA VAL A 508 8.17 15.54 2.33
C VAL A 508 7.55 14.61 1.29
N LEU A 509 6.25 14.73 1.00
CA LEU A 509 5.59 13.90 -0.01
C LEU A 509 6.15 14.16 -1.42
N ASP A 510 6.42 15.42 -1.76
CA ASP A 510 7.03 15.78 -3.04
C ASP A 510 8.46 15.24 -3.14
N HIS A 511 9.26 15.36 -2.07
CA HIS A 511 10.61 14.79 -2.00
C HIS A 511 10.59 13.25 -2.18
N MET A 512 9.71 12.56 -1.47
CA MET A 512 9.58 11.10 -1.63
C MET A 512 9.22 10.71 -3.07
N ARG A 513 8.36 11.48 -3.74
CA ARG A 513 8.02 11.23 -5.15
C ARG A 513 9.19 11.44 -6.10
N GLU A 514 10.03 12.45 -5.85
CA GLU A 514 11.28 12.65 -6.60
C GLU A 514 12.18 11.42 -6.46
N ARG A 515 12.40 10.96 -5.24
CA ARG A 515 13.22 9.76 -4.98
C ARG A 515 12.65 8.50 -5.65
N LEU A 516 11.33 8.33 -5.70
CA LEU A 516 10.72 7.20 -6.42
C LEU A 516 11.00 7.25 -7.93
N SER A 517 11.06 8.44 -8.54
CA SER A 517 11.46 8.59 -9.94
C SER A 517 12.92 8.17 -10.16
N ASP A 518 13.81 8.51 -9.21
CA ASP A 518 15.22 8.08 -9.27
C ASP A 518 15.33 6.55 -9.20
N TYR A 519 14.55 5.89 -8.32
CA TYR A 519 14.54 4.43 -8.23
C TYR A 519 13.95 3.75 -9.48
N GLN A 520 12.95 4.36 -10.14
CA GLN A 520 12.47 3.86 -11.43
C GLN A 520 13.56 3.87 -12.50
N GLU A 521 14.43 4.87 -12.49
CA GLU A 521 15.58 4.95 -13.39
C GLU A 521 16.66 3.94 -13.01
N GLU A 522 17.00 3.84 -11.72
CA GLU A 522 18.07 2.96 -11.21
C GLU A 522 17.75 1.47 -11.39
N TYR A 523 16.55 1.05 -10.99
CA TYR A 523 16.15 -0.36 -10.98
C TYR A 523 15.41 -0.79 -12.25
N GLY A 524 14.90 0.15 -13.05
CA GLY A 524 14.09 -0.15 -14.23
C GLY A 524 12.68 -0.65 -13.92
N ASP A 525 12.26 -0.64 -12.66
CA ASP A 525 10.97 -1.10 -12.16
C ASP A 525 10.00 0.05 -11.94
N LEU A 526 8.71 -0.26 -11.77
CA LEU A 526 7.69 0.71 -11.41
C LEU A 526 7.67 0.94 -9.91
N TYR A 527 7.69 2.20 -9.48
CA TYR A 527 7.55 2.59 -8.07
C TYR A 527 6.38 3.55 -7.87
N ASN A 528 5.70 3.46 -6.74
CA ASN A 528 4.65 4.39 -6.36
C ASN A 528 4.68 4.74 -4.87
N LEU A 529 4.09 5.90 -4.52
CA LEU A 529 3.91 6.39 -3.16
C LEU A 529 2.49 6.13 -2.69
N GLU A 530 2.34 5.43 -1.59
CA GLU A 530 1.05 5.04 -1.02
C GLU A 530 0.80 5.68 0.35
N ALA A 531 -0.43 6.13 0.57
CA ALA A 531 -0.94 6.34 1.92
C ALA A 531 -1.28 4.97 2.52
N THR A 532 -0.29 4.30 3.08
CA THR A 532 -0.41 2.89 3.50
C THR A 532 -1.57 2.69 4.47
N PRO A 533 -2.47 1.72 4.24
CA PRO A 533 -3.51 1.34 5.19
C PRO A 533 -2.93 0.52 6.34
N ALA A 534 -2.20 1.16 7.22
CA ALA A 534 -1.36 0.53 8.22
C ALA A 534 -2.16 0.16 9.47
N GLU A 535 -2.93 -0.93 9.46
CA GLU A 535 -3.76 -1.35 10.60
C GLU A 535 -2.93 -1.74 11.82
N SER A 536 -2.04 -2.72 11.65
CA SER A 536 -1.17 -3.19 12.73
C SER A 536 0.10 -2.39 12.85
N THR A 537 0.57 -1.80 11.75
CA THR A 537 1.85 -1.09 11.69
C THR A 537 1.83 0.16 12.56
N THR A 538 0.71 0.90 12.60
CA THR A 538 0.54 2.08 13.45
C THR A 538 0.67 1.74 14.94
N TYR A 539 0.10 0.63 15.37
CA TYR A 539 0.22 0.12 16.72
C TYR A 539 1.59 -0.48 17.01
N ARG A 540 2.10 -1.34 16.10
CA ARG A 540 3.42 -1.95 16.24
C ARG A 540 4.52 -0.92 16.44
N PHE A 541 4.56 0.11 15.59
CA PHE A 541 5.58 1.14 15.69
C PHE A 541 5.44 1.97 16.97
N ALA A 542 4.25 2.43 17.30
CA ALA A 542 4.04 3.23 18.50
C ALA A 542 4.39 2.46 19.78
N LYS A 543 3.91 1.21 19.90
CA LYS A 543 4.23 0.33 21.04
C LYS A 543 5.73 0.10 21.18
N HIS A 544 6.43 -0.19 20.08
CA HIS A 544 7.87 -0.44 20.08
C HIS A 544 8.64 0.79 20.57
N TYR A 545 8.25 1.98 20.10
CA TYR A 545 8.98 3.19 20.38
C TYR A 545 8.68 3.83 21.71
N VAL A 546 7.47 3.76 22.21
CA VAL A 546 7.15 4.17 23.60
C VAL A 546 7.95 3.34 24.61
N ALA A 547 8.20 2.06 24.31
CA ALA A 547 9.06 1.22 25.16
C ALA A 547 10.54 1.64 25.10
N GLN A 548 11.02 2.13 23.96
CA GLN A 548 12.41 2.55 23.77
C GLN A 548 12.64 4.03 24.12
N PHE A 549 11.69 4.88 23.81
CA PHE A 549 11.72 6.34 24.04
C PHE A 549 10.42 6.76 24.73
N PRO A 550 10.38 6.76 26.07
CA PRO A 550 9.12 7.02 26.82
C PRO A 550 8.53 8.42 26.59
N ASP A 551 9.30 9.37 26.09
CA ASP A 551 8.91 10.74 25.81
C ASP A 551 8.50 11.00 24.36
N ILE A 552 8.50 9.96 23.49
CA ILE A 552 8.01 10.09 22.12
C ILE A 552 6.49 10.33 22.14
N ILE A 553 6.04 11.34 21.37
CA ILE A 553 4.63 11.69 21.31
C ILE A 553 3.91 10.79 20.30
N THR A 554 2.81 10.18 20.73
CA THR A 554 1.89 9.37 19.90
C THR A 554 0.54 10.06 19.74
N ALA A 555 -0.35 9.50 18.93
CA ALA A 555 -1.69 10.05 18.73
C ALA A 555 -2.64 9.80 19.92
N ALA A 556 -2.35 8.79 20.76
CA ALA A 556 -3.20 8.48 21.89
C ALA A 556 -3.25 9.62 22.91
N LYS A 557 -4.44 9.87 23.47
CA LYS A 557 -4.61 10.77 24.60
C LYS A 557 -3.94 10.17 25.85
N ASP A 558 -3.67 11.02 26.83
CA ASP A 558 -2.95 10.67 28.08
C ASP A 558 -3.44 9.35 28.69
N GLY A 559 -2.51 8.41 28.84
CA GLY A 559 -2.77 7.09 29.42
C GLY A 559 -3.44 6.08 28.50
N GLY A 560 -3.69 6.43 27.23
CA GLY A 560 -4.27 5.52 26.22
C GLY A 560 -3.24 4.57 25.62
N THR A 561 -3.71 3.54 24.94
CA THR A 561 -2.86 2.61 24.18
C THR A 561 -2.20 3.36 23.01
N PRO A 562 -0.86 3.33 22.87
CA PRO A 562 -0.16 4.13 21.87
C PRO A 562 -0.47 3.66 20.45
N TYR A 563 -0.69 4.62 19.55
CA TYR A 563 -0.80 4.41 18.11
C TYR A 563 -0.34 5.67 17.36
N TYR A 564 -0.02 5.51 16.07
CA TYR A 564 0.27 6.62 15.16
C TYR A 564 -0.88 6.85 14.21
N THR A 565 -1.07 8.10 13.78
CA THR A 565 -2.03 8.47 12.75
C THR A 565 -1.62 7.85 11.41
N ASN A 566 -2.59 7.43 10.61
CA ASN A 566 -2.31 6.90 9.28
C ASN A 566 -1.71 7.99 8.38
N SER A 567 -0.64 7.66 7.67
CA SER A 567 0.00 8.45 6.62
C SER A 567 0.06 9.96 6.94
N SER A 568 -0.59 10.82 6.15
CA SER A 568 -0.71 12.27 6.35
C SER A 568 -2.11 12.72 6.77
N HIS A 569 -2.89 11.80 7.36
CA HIS A 569 -4.24 12.12 7.84
C HIS A 569 -4.19 13.07 9.06
N LEU A 570 -5.30 13.78 9.25
CA LEU A 570 -5.56 14.55 10.47
C LEU A 570 -5.71 13.65 11.68
N PRO A 571 -5.46 14.15 12.90
CA PRO A 571 -5.86 13.45 14.11
C PRO A 571 -7.33 13.07 14.06
N VAL A 572 -7.68 11.85 14.43
CA VAL A 572 -9.07 11.36 14.38
C VAL A 572 -10.04 12.12 15.27
N SER A 573 -9.52 12.93 16.19
CA SER A 573 -10.29 13.78 17.09
C SER A 573 -10.35 15.25 16.66
N PHE A 574 -9.98 15.58 15.41
CA PHE A 574 -9.77 16.96 14.97
C PHE A 574 -11.04 17.80 14.94
N SER A 575 -12.08 17.39 14.21
CA SER A 575 -13.25 18.23 13.95
C SER A 575 -14.51 17.39 13.72
N GLU A 576 -15.66 17.98 14.04
CA GLU A 576 -16.99 17.49 13.65
C GLU A 576 -17.42 18.00 12.27
N ASP A 577 -16.71 18.98 11.70
CA ASP A 577 -16.97 19.54 10.36
C ASP A 577 -16.17 18.79 9.31
N ILE A 578 -16.86 18.01 8.45
CA ILE A 578 -16.24 17.22 7.38
C ILE A 578 -15.54 18.12 6.33
N PHE A 579 -16.10 19.32 6.04
CA PHE A 579 -15.53 20.18 5.01
C PHE A 579 -14.27 20.89 5.50
N GLU A 580 -14.18 21.20 6.79
CA GLU A 580 -12.93 21.68 7.40
C GLU A 580 -11.81 20.65 7.29
N ALA A 581 -12.12 19.37 7.54
CA ALA A 581 -11.16 18.29 7.36
C ALA A 581 -10.77 18.10 5.89
N LEU A 582 -11.72 18.18 4.96
CA LEU A 582 -11.49 18.05 3.52
C LEU A 582 -10.64 19.21 2.98
N ASP A 583 -10.84 20.45 3.46
CA ASP A 583 -10.05 21.61 3.04
C ASP A 583 -8.55 21.42 3.31
N ILE A 584 -8.19 20.71 4.39
CA ILE A 584 -6.80 20.36 4.73
C ILE A 584 -6.32 19.15 3.93
N GLN A 585 -7.15 18.11 3.84
CA GLN A 585 -6.75 16.83 3.27
C GLN A 585 -6.66 16.82 1.74
N ASP A 586 -7.40 17.68 1.05
CA ASP A 586 -7.49 17.69 -0.42
C ASP A 586 -6.11 17.81 -1.08
N ASP A 587 -5.32 18.79 -0.65
CA ASP A 587 -3.99 19.04 -1.22
C ASP A 587 -2.93 18.01 -0.78
N LEU A 588 -3.09 17.41 0.39
CA LEU A 588 -2.22 16.35 0.88
C LEU A 588 -2.45 15.03 0.14
N GLN A 589 -3.71 14.64 -0.02
CA GLN A 589 -4.06 13.34 -0.62
C GLN A 589 -3.81 13.30 -2.13
N THR A 590 -3.84 14.41 -2.83
CA THR A 590 -3.49 14.49 -4.25
C THR A 590 -1.99 14.30 -4.53
N ARG A 591 -1.14 14.33 -3.50
CA ARG A 591 0.32 14.12 -3.66
C ARG A 591 0.73 12.65 -3.68
N TYR A 592 -0.13 11.75 -3.26
CA TYR A 592 0.12 10.32 -3.40
C TYR A 592 -0.10 9.87 -4.85
N THR A 593 0.71 8.91 -5.30
CA THR A 593 0.56 8.30 -6.63
C THR A 593 -0.26 7.02 -6.58
N SER A 594 -0.62 6.58 -5.37
CA SER A 594 -1.40 5.37 -5.12
C SER A 594 -2.07 5.41 -3.74
N GLY A 595 -3.07 4.59 -3.54
CA GLY A 595 -3.57 4.11 -2.24
C GLY A 595 -3.98 5.16 -1.21
N THR A 596 -4.49 6.33 -1.61
CA THR A 596 -5.01 7.30 -0.65
C THR A 596 -6.54 7.25 -0.57
N VAL A 597 -7.10 7.51 0.62
CA VAL A 597 -8.54 7.54 0.83
C VAL A 597 -8.93 8.51 1.95
N PHE A 598 -9.99 9.27 1.74
CA PHE A 598 -10.63 10.04 2.80
C PHE A 598 -11.80 9.25 3.38
N HIS A 599 -11.78 9.02 4.69
CA HIS A 599 -12.83 8.33 5.43
C HIS A 599 -13.72 9.36 6.15
N ALA A 600 -14.97 9.51 5.71
CA ALA A 600 -15.97 10.28 6.43
C ALA A 600 -16.61 9.42 7.51
N PHE A 601 -16.05 9.41 8.71
CA PHE A 601 -16.58 8.66 9.84
C PHE A 601 -17.81 9.33 10.42
N LEU A 602 -18.97 8.65 10.34
CA LEU A 602 -20.22 9.11 10.89
C LEU A 602 -20.61 8.24 12.11
N GLY A 603 -21.22 8.86 13.10
CA GLY A 603 -21.68 8.15 14.31
C GLY A 603 -22.85 7.20 14.04
N GLU A 604 -23.65 7.49 13.03
CA GLU A 604 -24.87 6.78 12.71
C GLU A 604 -25.21 6.81 11.21
N LYS A 605 -26.23 6.10 10.83
CA LYS A 605 -26.80 6.12 9.46
C LYS A 605 -27.24 7.52 9.08
N LEU A 606 -26.98 7.94 7.84
CA LEU A 606 -27.55 9.15 7.27
C LEU A 606 -29.09 9.06 7.17
N PRO A 607 -29.82 10.16 7.30
CA PRO A 607 -31.28 10.15 7.42
C PRO A 607 -31.97 9.57 6.18
N ASP A 608 -31.45 9.88 4.99
CA ASP A 608 -32.02 9.43 3.72
C ASP A 608 -30.98 9.36 2.60
N TRP A 609 -31.38 8.78 1.47
CA TRP A 609 -30.53 8.64 0.30
C TRP A 609 -30.20 9.99 -0.36
N THR A 610 -31.08 11.00 -0.27
CA THR A 610 -30.88 12.32 -0.88
C THR A 610 -29.79 13.11 -0.16
N SER A 611 -29.77 13.04 1.16
CA SER A 611 -28.73 13.62 1.99
C SER A 611 -27.37 12.97 1.71
N THR A 612 -27.37 11.66 1.52
CA THR A 612 -26.16 10.89 1.18
C THR A 612 -25.67 11.25 -0.22
N ALA A 613 -26.55 11.28 -1.22
CA ALA A 613 -26.22 11.68 -2.59
C ALA A 613 -25.67 13.11 -2.64
N SER A 614 -26.30 14.03 -1.90
CA SER A 614 -25.84 15.42 -1.79
C SER A 614 -24.42 15.52 -1.20
N LEU A 615 -24.12 14.76 -0.13
CA LEU A 615 -22.79 14.75 0.47
C LEU A 615 -21.74 14.20 -0.50
N VAL A 616 -22.01 13.03 -1.12
CA VAL A 616 -21.10 12.41 -2.09
C VAL A 616 -20.85 13.35 -3.27
N ARG A 617 -21.89 13.99 -3.80
CA ARG A 617 -21.81 14.96 -4.89
C ARG A 617 -21.01 16.20 -4.51
N LYS A 618 -21.26 16.80 -3.34
CA LYS A 618 -20.53 17.98 -2.85
C LYS A 618 -19.05 17.69 -2.72
N ILE A 619 -18.67 16.50 -2.20
CA ILE A 619 -17.27 16.10 -2.12
C ILE A 619 -16.67 15.98 -3.53
N ALA A 620 -17.33 15.26 -4.45
CA ALA A 620 -16.83 15.05 -5.80
C ALA A 620 -16.65 16.35 -6.60
N GLU A 621 -17.60 17.29 -6.49
CA GLU A 621 -17.60 18.52 -7.27
C GLU A 621 -16.66 19.59 -6.70
N ASN A 622 -16.39 19.62 -5.38
CA ASN A 622 -15.60 20.68 -4.74
C ASN A 622 -14.16 20.31 -4.44
N TYR A 623 -13.82 19.01 -4.36
CA TYR A 623 -12.50 18.53 -3.98
C TYR A 623 -11.83 17.71 -5.08
N LYS A 624 -10.49 17.70 -5.08
CA LYS A 624 -9.64 16.97 -6.04
C LYS A 624 -9.22 15.60 -5.53
N LEU A 625 -9.48 15.32 -4.23
CA LEU A 625 -9.09 14.05 -3.64
C LEU A 625 -9.63 12.89 -4.50
N PRO A 626 -8.78 11.88 -4.79
CA PRO A 626 -9.12 10.88 -5.80
C PRO A 626 -10.09 9.82 -5.31
N TYR A 627 -10.18 9.60 -3.99
CA TYR A 627 -10.87 8.44 -3.45
C TYR A 627 -11.41 8.71 -2.03
N TYR A 628 -12.67 8.43 -1.81
CA TYR A 628 -13.33 8.67 -0.52
C TYR A 628 -14.47 7.70 -0.25
N THR A 629 -14.89 7.63 1.01
CA THR A 629 -16.02 6.79 1.43
C THR A 629 -16.74 7.41 2.61
N ILE A 630 -18.05 7.19 2.66
CA ILE A 630 -18.89 7.53 3.81
C ILE A 630 -18.94 6.31 4.72
N SER A 631 -18.61 6.49 6.00
CA SER A 631 -18.38 5.38 6.93
C SER A 631 -19.24 5.51 8.18
N PRO A 632 -20.55 5.17 8.14
CA PRO A 632 -21.40 5.10 9.32
C PRO A 632 -20.95 3.97 10.25
N THR A 633 -21.24 4.12 11.56
CA THR A 633 -21.14 3.05 12.53
C THR A 633 -22.48 2.37 12.68
N TYR A 634 -22.51 1.03 12.78
CA TYR A 634 -23.72 0.27 13.01
C TYR A 634 -23.44 -0.94 13.91
N SER A 635 -24.48 -1.49 14.47
CA SER A 635 -24.42 -2.68 15.34
C SER A 635 -25.30 -3.79 14.81
N VAL A 636 -24.97 -5.04 15.15
CA VAL A 636 -25.76 -6.21 14.77
C VAL A 636 -26.05 -7.03 16.02
N CYS A 637 -27.33 -7.19 16.33
CA CYS A 637 -27.83 -8.11 17.34
C CYS A 637 -28.15 -9.47 16.70
N LYS A 638 -27.79 -10.55 17.35
CA LYS A 638 -28.07 -11.89 16.89
C LYS A 638 -29.58 -12.15 16.68
N ASP A 639 -30.41 -11.57 17.55
CA ASP A 639 -31.87 -11.82 17.56
C ASP A 639 -32.67 -10.71 16.84
N HIS A 640 -32.14 -9.45 16.77
CA HIS A 640 -32.84 -8.30 16.19
C HIS A 640 -32.18 -7.75 14.92
N GLY A 641 -31.04 -8.31 14.49
CA GLY A 641 -30.36 -7.89 13.27
C GLY A 641 -29.69 -6.51 13.38
N TYR A 642 -29.80 -5.73 12.32
CA TYR A 642 -29.17 -4.43 12.16
C TYR A 642 -29.74 -3.35 13.10
N ILE A 643 -28.84 -2.60 13.74
CA ILE A 643 -29.13 -1.46 14.61
C ILE A 643 -28.25 -0.30 14.17
N ALA A 644 -28.82 0.89 13.90
CA ALA A 644 -28.06 2.07 13.53
C ALA A 644 -27.26 2.60 14.73
N GLY A 645 -26.02 3.01 14.50
CA GLY A 645 -25.15 3.59 15.54
C GLY A 645 -24.39 2.56 16.37
N GLU A 646 -23.68 3.07 17.37
CA GLU A 646 -22.83 2.30 18.27
C GLU A 646 -23.60 1.78 19.49
N HIS A 647 -23.88 0.50 19.51
CA HIS A 647 -24.58 -0.17 20.61
C HIS A 647 -23.86 -1.47 20.95
N PHE A 648 -23.10 -1.52 22.02
CA PHE A 648 -22.46 -2.76 22.51
C PHE A 648 -23.45 -3.70 23.18
N THR A 649 -24.62 -3.19 23.54
CA THR A 649 -25.73 -3.93 24.10
C THR A 649 -27.00 -3.59 23.30
N CYS A 650 -27.74 -4.60 22.89
CA CYS A 650 -28.97 -4.42 22.13
C CYS A 650 -30.02 -3.63 22.95
N PRO A 651 -30.56 -2.54 22.44
CA PRO A 651 -31.57 -1.74 23.14
C PRO A 651 -32.90 -2.49 23.33
N GLU A 652 -33.20 -3.52 22.52
CA GLU A 652 -34.42 -4.29 22.58
C GLU A 652 -34.34 -5.48 23.56
N CYS A 653 -33.27 -6.29 23.49
CA CYS A 653 -33.18 -7.53 24.31
C CYS A 653 -32.11 -7.48 25.39
N GLY A 654 -31.27 -6.44 25.46
CA GLY A 654 -30.15 -6.35 26.40
C GLY A 654 -28.99 -7.32 26.11
N GLY A 655 -29.04 -8.06 25.00
CA GLY A 655 -27.99 -8.98 24.58
C GLY A 655 -26.77 -8.26 24.00
N GLN A 656 -25.62 -8.94 24.00
CA GLN A 656 -24.40 -8.45 23.38
C GLN A 656 -24.57 -8.30 21.85
N THR A 657 -24.02 -7.22 21.28
CA THR A 657 -24.05 -6.93 19.86
C THR A 657 -22.64 -6.90 19.28
N GLU A 658 -22.51 -7.06 17.97
CA GLU A 658 -21.30 -6.78 17.23
C GLU A 658 -21.36 -5.35 16.70
N VAL A 659 -20.44 -4.48 17.16
CA VAL A 659 -20.33 -3.09 16.68
C VAL A 659 -19.40 -3.03 15.48
N TYR A 660 -19.91 -2.60 14.34
CA TYR A 660 -19.17 -2.53 13.09
C TYR A 660 -18.75 -1.09 12.79
N SER A 661 -17.47 -0.89 12.56
CA SER A 661 -16.92 0.34 12.02
C SER A 661 -15.79 0.00 11.03
N ARG A 662 -15.45 0.96 10.17
CA ARG A 662 -14.37 0.80 9.20
C ARG A 662 -13.04 0.95 9.92
N ILE A 663 -12.22 -0.09 9.91
CA ILE A 663 -10.89 -0.06 10.55
C ILE A 663 -9.91 0.82 9.74
N THR A 664 -9.70 0.48 8.49
CA THR A 664 -8.98 1.27 7.48
C THR A 664 -9.55 1.06 6.08
N GLY A 665 -9.69 -0.16 5.63
CA GLY A 665 -10.13 -0.51 4.27
C GLY A 665 -11.48 -1.20 4.20
N TYR A 666 -11.92 -1.79 5.30
CA TYR A 666 -13.12 -2.62 5.34
C TYR A 666 -13.76 -2.57 6.72
N TYR A 667 -15.01 -2.97 6.81
CA TYR A 667 -15.75 -3.05 8.06
C TYR A 667 -15.38 -4.30 8.84
N ARG A 668 -15.30 -4.15 10.16
CA ARG A 668 -15.00 -5.23 11.09
C ARG A 668 -15.61 -4.93 12.46
N PRO A 669 -16.05 -5.96 13.21
CA PRO A 669 -16.44 -5.76 14.59
C PRO A 669 -15.30 -5.11 15.40
N VAL A 670 -15.59 -3.99 16.06
CA VAL A 670 -14.61 -3.22 16.84
C VAL A 670 -13.98 -4.07 17.94
N GLN A 671 -14.75 -5.00 18.48
CA GLN A 671 -14.30 -5.96 19.51
C GLN A 671 -13.14 -6.86 19.05
N ASN A 672 -12.94 -6.98 17.74
CA ASN A 672 -11.89 -7.80 17.13
C ASN A 672 -10.68 -6.99 16.65
N TRP A 673 -10.62 -5.69 16.95
CA TRP A 673 -9.50 -4.84 16.53
C TRP A 673 -8.30 -5.03 17.48
N ASN A 674 -7.09 -4.71 17.00
CA ASN A 674 -5.94 -4.61 17.89
C ASN A 674 -6.09 -3.44 18.86
N ASP A 675 -5.34 -3.47 19.96
CA ASP A 675 -5.50 -2.50 21.06
C ASP A 675 -5.29 -1.04 20.60
N GLY A 676 -4.31 -0.79 19.69
CA GLY A 676 -4.05 0.54 19.15
C GLY A 676 -5.20 1.06 18.27
N LYS A 677 -5.77 0.22 17.41
CA LYS A 677 -6.94 0.58 16.61
C LYS A 677 -8.22 0.71 17.42
N ALA A 678 -8.37 -0.09 18.47
CA ALA A 678 -9.46 0.05 19.42
C ALA A 678 -9.35 1.39 20.20
N GLN A 679 -8.13 1.84 20.52
CA GLN A 679 -7.91 3.16 21.10
C GLN A 679 -8.22 4.28 20.10
N GLU A 680 -7.75 4.16 18.84
CA GLU A 680 -8.08 5.12 17.78
C GLU A 680 -9.60 5.28 17.60
N PHE A 681 -10.36 4.16 17.66
CA PHE A 681 -11.82 4.22 17.59
C PHE A 681 -12.44 5.02 18.75
N LYS A 682 -11.96 4.83 19.95
CA LYS A 682 -12.41 5.59 21.15
C LYS A 682 -12.08 7.08 21.04
N ASP A 683 -10.97 7.41 20.39
CA ASP A 683 -10.51 8.81 20.24
C ASP A 683 -11.18 9.53 19.06
N ARG A 684 -11.92 8.80 18.20
CA ARG A 684 -12.57 9.38 17.02
C ARG A 684 -13.64 10.38 17.37
N THR A 685 -13.54 11.58 16.79
CA THR A 685 -14.65 12.51 16.66
C THR A 685 -15.37 12.20 15.36
N VAL A 686 -16.67 11.93 15.44
CA VAL A 686 -17.49 11.63 14.26
C VAL A 686 -17.96 12.92 13.62
N TYR A 687 -18.02 12.95 12.29
CA TYR A 687 -18.52 14.12 11.56
C TYR A 687 -20.02 14.29 11.76
N ASN A 688 -20.44 15.53 11.97
CA ASN A 688 -21.83 15.94 12.11
C ASN A 688 -22.23 16.82 10.92
N LEU A 689 -23.13 16.32 10.09
CA LEU A 689 -23.56 17.04 8.89
C LEU A 689 -24.28 18.35 9.19
N GLY A 690 -24.97 18.46 10.33
CA GLY A 690 -25.63 19.68 10.78
C GLY A 690 -24.65 20.78 11.20
N ALA A 691 -23.46 20.41 11.63
CA ALA A 691 -22.37 21.32 12.00
C ALA A 691 -21.38 21.57 10.85
N SER A 692 -21.52 20.87 9.73
CA SER A 692 -20.58 20.93 8.59
C SER A 692 -20.97 22.01 7.59
N HIS A 693 -20.02 22.90 7.27
CA HIS A 693 -20.25 24.08 6.41
C HIS A 693 -19.23 24.15 5.27
N LEU A 694 -19.71 24.00 4.03
CA LEU A 694 -18.91 24.23 2.83
C LEU A 694 -18.65 25.74 2.66
N LYS A 695 -17.40 26.18 2.89
CA LYS A 695 -17.01 27.60 2.88
C LYS A 695 -16.87 28.17 1.47
N ASN A 696 -16.47 27.37 0.50
CA ASN A 696 -16.19 27.79 -0.88
C ASN A 696 -16.86 26.82 -1.85
N GLU A 697 -18.09 27.09 -2.26
CA GLU A 697 -18.67 26.35 -3.40
C GLU A 697 -17.93 26.68 -4.68
N ARG A 698 -17.22 25.71 -5.24
CA ARG A 698 -16.64 25.82 -6.58
C ARG A 698 -17.76 25.59 -7.57
N THR A 699 -18.17 26.62 -8.29
CA THR A 699 -19.05 26.49 -9.47
C THR A 699 -18.27 25.73 -10.55
N VAL A 700 -18.64 24.48 -10.82
CA VAL A 700 -18.13 23.73 -11.95
C VAL A 700 -18.71 24.37 -13.21
N SER A 701 -17.93 25.24 -13.87
CA SER A 701 -18.31 25.76 -15.19
C SER A 701 -18.07 24.65 -16.21
N HIS A 702 -19.12 24.19 -16.83
CA HIS A 702 -19.11 23.23 -17.94
C HIS A 702 -18.64 23.85 -19.28
N THR A 703 -17.69 24.78 -19.25
CA THR A 703 -17.11 25.36 -20.46
C THR A 703 -15.66 24.94 -20.57
N ALA A 704 -15.38 24.21 -21.63
CA ALA A 704 -14.02 24.00 -22.11
C ALA A 704 -13.37 25.36 -22.40
N GLU A 705 -12.40 25.77 -21.59
CA GLU A 705 -11.58 26.92 -21.90
C GLU A 705 -10.45 26.52 -22.84
N ASP A 706 -10.56 26.98 -24.07
CA ASP A 706 -9.46 27.05 -25.03
C ASP A 706 -8.31 27.88 -24.48
N GLY A 707 -7.15 27.22 -24.37
CA GLY A 707 -5.93 27.81 -23.86
C GLY A 707 -5.44 28.98 -24.68
N LYS A 708 -5.53 30.17 -24.13
CA LYS A 708 -4.77 31.32 -24.65
C LYS A 708 -3.31 31.20 -24.21
N HIS A 709 -2.45 30.91 -25.17
CA HIS A 709 -1.00 31.00 -25.02
C HIS A 709 -0.55 32.42 -24.67
N LYS A 710 0.08 32.58 -23.50
CA LYS A 710 0.94 33.72 -23.23
C LYS A 710 2.32 33.44 -23.86
N GLU A 711 2.76 34.29 -24.74
CA GLU A 711 4.13 34.30 -25.28
C GLU A 711 5.12 34.55 -24.16
N THR A 712 6.12 33.69 -24.04
CA THR A 712 7.20 33.72 -23.05
C THR A 712 8.47 34.36 -23.61
N PRO A 713 9.29 35.06 -22.81
CA PRO A 713 10.54 35.67 -23.26
C PRO A 713 11.60 34.64 -23.66
N LYS A 714 12.36 34.97 -24.67
CA LYS A 714 13.44 34.13 -25.23
C LYS A 714 14.66 34.05 -24.33
N ALA A 715 15.20 32.82 -24.17
CA ALA A 715 16.51 32.58 -23.55
C ALA A 715 17.65 33.24 -24.35
N SER A 716 18.60 33.82 -23.64
CA SER A 716 19.85 34.35 -24.18
C SER A 716 20.85 33.24 -24.45
N ASN A 717 21.38 33.14 -25.63
CA ASN A 717 22.46 32.29 -26.13
C ASN A 717 22.01 31.06 -26.96
N GLY A 718 21.26 31.23 -28.04
CA GLY A 718 21.22 30.25 -29.15
C GLY A 718 20.78 28.80 -28.85
N ALA A 719 20.79 28.37 -27.65
CA ALA A 719 20.35 27.04 -27.25
C ALA A 719 18.81 26.99 -27.06
N ARG A 720 18.19 25.97 -27.66
CA ARG A 720 16.76 25.69 -27.47
C ARG A 720 16.56 24.74 -26.31
N VAL A 721 15.80 25.16 -25.31
CA VAL A 721 15.46 24.33 -24.14
C VAL A 721 14.03 23.86 -24.31
N MET A 722 13.83 22.54 -24.30
CA MET A 722 12.52 21.91 -24.46
C MET A 722 12.23 21.03 -23.26
N LEU A 723 11.09 21.25 -22.60
CA LEU A 723 10.65 20.40 -21.50
C LEU A 723 9.54 19.47 -21.97
N PHE A 724 9.86 18.20 -22.08
CA PHE A 724 8.91 17.15 -22.42
C PHE A 724 8.09 16.77 -21.19
N THR A 725 6.78 16.88 -21.34
CA THR A 725 5.82 16.72 -20.24
C THR A 725 4.62 15.92 -20.71
N THR A 726 3.84 15.40 -19.75
CA THR A 726 2.52 14.86 -20.04
C THR A 726 1.49 15.62 -19.24
N LYS A 727 0.24 15.67 -19.71
CA LYS A 727 -0.87 16.42 -19.09
C LYS A 727 -1.06 16.09 -17.61
N THR A 728 -0.61 14.96 -17.21
CA THR A 728 -0.93 14.28 -15.95
C THR A 728 0.28 14.05 -15.05
N CYS A 729 1.46 14.42 -15.50
CA CYS A 729 2.71 14.26 -14.76
C CYS A 729 2.82 15.27 -13.60
N PRO A 730 2.76 14.85 -12.34
CA PRO A 730 2.88 15.74 -11.19
C PRO A 730 4.28 16.34 -11.07
N ASN A 731 5.32 15.57 -11.39
CA ASN A 731 6.71 16.04 -11.39
C ASN A 731 6.95 17.10 -12.46
N CYS A 732 6.17 17.09 -13.53
CA CYS A 732 6.20 18.13 -14.54
C CYS A 732 5.73 19.50 -14.00
N LYS A 733 4.74 19.50 -13.08
CA LYS A 733 4.30 20.73 -12.41
C LYS A 733 5.41 21.31 -11.54
N ILE A 734 6.18 20.47 -10.88
CA ILE A 734 7.34 20.89 -10.07
C ILE A 734 8.47 21.40 -10.99
N ALA A 735 8.75 20.69 -12.09
CA ALA A 735 9.73 21.12 -13.08
C ALA A 735 9.42 22.52 -13.63
N TYR A 736 8.15 22.82 -13.94
CA TYR A 736 7.73 24.17 -14.32
C TYR A 736 8.10 25.20 -13.25
N THR A 737 7.71 24.93 -12.01
CA THR A 737 7.94 25.87 -10.90
C THR A 737 9.43 26.15 -10.69
N LEU A 738 10.27 25.14 -10.85
CA LEU A 738 11.73 25.27 -10.67
C LEU A 738 12.37 26.07 -11.80
N LEU A 739 12.03 25.76 -13.06
CA LEU A 739 12.53 26.49 -14.25
C LEU A 739 12.05 27.93 -14.25
N ASP A 740 10.79 28.18 -13.89
CA ASP A 740 10.22 29.51 -13.78
C ASP A 740 10.90 30.33 -12.66
N LYS A 741 11.14 29.72 -11.48
CA LYS A 741 11.90 30.36 -10.37
C LYS A 741 13.34 30.69 -10.74
N ALA A 742 13.97 29.84 -11.55
CA ALA A 742 15.33 30.04 -12.05
C ALA A 742 15.39 30.99 -13.25
N ASN A 743 14.24 31.50 -13.71
CA ASN A 743 14.09 32.37 -14.87
C ASN A 743 14.70 31.80 -16.17
N ILE A 744 14.63 30.46 -16.33
CA ILE A 744 15.08 29.72 -17.50
C ILE A 744 13.92 29.60 -18.48
N GLY A 745 14.08 30.17 -19.69
CA GLY A 745 13.07 30.05 -20.75
C GLY A 745 13.11 28.67 -21.38
N TYR A 746 11.95 28.02 -21.50
CA TYR A 746 11.81 26.69 -22.10
C TYR A 746 10.55 26.58 -22.94
N GLU A 747 10.57 25.69 -23.94
CA GLU A 747 9.42 25.31 -24.72
C GLU A 747 8.78 24.07 -24.13
N LYS A 748 7.48 24.15 -23.82
CA LYS A 748 6.72 23.03 -23.27
C LYS A 748 6.28 22.10 -24.39
N ILE A 749 6.73 20.86 -24.39
CA ILE A 749 6.38 19.82 -25.34
C ILE A 749 5.45 18.81 -24.66
N ASP A 750 4.25 18.65 -25.17
CA ASP A 750 3.37 17.55 -24.78
C ASP A 750 3.87 16.27 -25.46
N ALA A 751 4.48 15.38 -24.69
CA ALA A 751 5.10 14.16 -25.20
C ALA A 751 4.07 13.18 -25.79
N GLU A 752 2.82 13.29 -25.42
CA GLU A 752 1.72 12.45 -25.93
C GLU A 752 1.16 13.02 -27.25
N ALA A 753 1.16 14.34 -27.40
CA ALA A 753 0.66 15.00 -28.60
C ALA A 753 1.70 15.17 -29.70
N GLN A 754 3.01 15.08 -29.39
CA GLN A 754 4.11 15.28 -30.31
C GLN A 754 5.03 14.04 -30.36
N GLU A 755 4.48 12.93 -30.82
CA GLU A 755 5.16 11.62 -30.91
C GLU A 755 6.45 11.67 -31.73
N ASP A 756 6.48 12.43 -32.84
CA ASP A 756 7.67 12.56 -33.71
C ASP A 756 8.86 13.17 -32.95
N LEU A 757 8.63 14.19 -32.14
CA LEU A 757 9.67 14.81 -31.31
C LEU A 757 10.07 13.91 -30.13
N THR A 758 9.13 13.21 -29.56
CA THR A 758 9.36 12.25 -28.49
C THR A 758 10.25 11.10 -28.95
N MET A 759 10.01 10.55 -30.12
CA MET A 759 10.86 9.54 -30.74
C MET A 759 12.22 10.09 -31.18
N LYS A 760 12.26 11.29 -31.73
CA LYS A 760 13.51 11.94 -32.20
C LYS A 760 14.52 12.09 -31.07
N TYR A 761 14.08 12.50 -29.88
CA TYR A 761 14.93 12.71 -28.71
C TYR A 761 14.99 11.52 -27.76
N GLY A 762 14.36 10.40 -28.09
CA GLY A 762 14.39 9.17 -27.31
C GLY A 762 13.76 9.33 -25.92
N ILE A 763 12.73 10.16 -25.79
CA ILE A 763 12.07 10.46 -24.52
C ILE A 763 11.32 9.22 -24.01
N ARG A 764 11.69 8.73 -22.85
CA ARG A 764 11.11 7.53 -22.23
C ARG A 764 10.30 7.82 -20.97
N GLN A 765 10.45 9.00 -20.40
CA GLN A 765 9.70 9.43 -19.20
C GLN A 765 9.56 10.96 -19.15
N ALA A 766 8.63 11.46 -18.34
CA ALA A 766 8.41 12.88 -18.11
C ALA A 766 8.49 13.19 -16.59
N PRO A 767 9.06 14.35 -16.19
CA PRO A 767 9.63 15.38 -17.04
C PRO A 767 11.01 15.00 -17.59
N THR A 768 11.27 15.37 -18.84
CA THR A 768 12.61 15.33 -19.42
C THR A 768 12.89 16.68 -20.08
N LEU A 769 14.02 17.30 -19.71
CA LEU A 769 14.50 18.53 -20.29
C LEU A 769 15.55 18.21 -21.37
N ILE A 770 15.35 18.74 -22.56
CA ILE A 770 16.32 18.67 -23.66
C ILE A 770 16.89 20.05 -23.91
N VAL A 771 18.20 20.17 -23.92
CA VAL A 771 18.93 21.37 -24.29
C VAL A 771 19.70 21.07 -25.57
N THR A 772 19.42 21.85 -26.66
CA THR A 772 20.07 21.63 -27.94
C THR A 772 20.66 22.93 -28.46
N ASP A 773 21.88 22.87 -29.01
CA ASP A 773 22.62 23.97 -29.62
C ASP A 773 22.71 23.89 -31.15
N GLY A 774 21.95 22.98 -31.76
CA GLY A 774 21.82 22.82 -33.20
C GLY A 774 22.39 21.51 -33.76
N ASP A 775 23.58 21.06 -33.34
CA ASP A 775 24.24 19.84 -33.83
C ASP A 775 24.19 18.66 -32.87
N GLY A 776 23.87 18.92 -31.58
CA GLY A 776 23.75 17.94 -30.53
C GLY A 776 22.62 18.27 -29.56
N TYR A 777 22.35 17.37 -28.66
CA TYR A 777 21.46 17.64 -27.53
C TYR A 777 21.93 16.95 -26.25
N GLU A 778 21.67 17.59 -25.13
CA GLU A 778 21.86 17.03 -23.79
C GLU A 778 20.49 16.76 -23.16
N SER A 779 20.37 15.63 -22.48
CA SER A 779 19.10 15.18 -21.89
C SER A 779 19.18 15.08 -20.39
N PHE A 780 18.28 15.78 -19.69
CA PHE A 780 18.15 15.76 -18.24
C PHE A 780 16.83 15.08 -17.88
N VAL A 781 16.93 13.78 -17.67
CA VAL A 781 15.78 12.93 -17.38
C VAL A 781 15.47 13.04 -15.90
N ASN A 782 14.20 13.18 -15.52
CA ASN A 782 13.66 13.38 -14.17
C ASN A 782 13.97 14.73 -13.48
N LEU A 783 13.33 14.93 -12.34
CA LEU A 783 13.38 16.20 -11.63
C LEU A 783 14.75 16.47 -10.98
N SER A 784 15.44 15.43 -10.49
CA SER A 784 16.76 15.54 -9.87
C SER A 784 17.81 16.03 -10.86
N ASN A 785 17.78 15.51 -12.09
CA ASN A 785 18.71 15.94 -13.13
C ASN A 785 18.36 17.34 -13.68
N ILE A 786 17.07 17.70 -13.75
CA ILE A 786 16.64 19.06 -14.07
C ILE A 786 17.10 20.06 -12.99
N LYS A 787 17.05 19.71 -11.71
CA LYS A 787 17.61 20.54 -10.61
C LYS A 787 19.12 20.76 -10.79
N LYS A 788 19.90 19.71 -11.08
CA LYS A 788 21.33 19.81 -11.35
C LYS A 788 21.63 20.73 -12.53
N PHE A 789 20.81 20.64 -13.60
CA PHE A 789 20.93 21.58 -14.72
C PHE A 789 20.68 23.03 -14.29
N ILE A 790 19.65 23.28 -13.49
CA ILE A 790 19.33 24.62 -12.97
C ILE A 790 20.45 25.17 -12.10
N GLU A 791 21.12 24.32 -11.31
CA GLU A 791 22.26 24.70 -10.46
C GLU A 791 23.54 25.02 -11.27
N GLN A 792 23.61 24.56 -12.51
CA GLN A 792 24.75 24.80 -13.42
C GLN A 792 24.53 26.02 -14.32
N CYS A 793 23.30 26.51 -14.44
CA CYS A 793 22.93 27.74 -15.17
C CYS A 793 23.04 28.99 -14.31
#